data_f290c93f52144d834420aaf1fae93328
#
_entry.id   f290c93f52144d834420aaf1fae93328
#
_cell.length_a   1.000
_cell.length_b   1.000
_cell.length_c   1.000
_cell.angle_alpha   90.00
_cell.angle_beta   90.00
_cell.angle_gamma   90.00
#
_symmetry.space_group_name_H-M   'P 1'
#
loop_
_entity.id
_entity.type
_entity.pdbx_description
1 polymer ?
#
loop_
_entity_poly.entity_id
_entity_poly.type
_entity_poly.pdbx_seq_one_letter_code
_entity_poly.pdbx_strand_id
1 'polypeptide(L)'
;MKEIKKRSIYTLVLLLLVWTSASGWGQKLKDADCLACHSDNTLTKDVNGKQVSLFVDENKLKHSIHGGMFSCVDCHKDVKSLAHESTPAKVRCADCHADAQDAYAHSAHGIARKIGSPAAGCQDCHGGAHEVLAASDPKSPVSHENVPYTCGRCHGQRFLMESRGQTAQPFISYQESVHGRATEKGSQKAAVCTDCHGAHTILAANDAKSPIYKFNVPATCGKCHTDVNNTFMQSIHGTALAHGNQMAPACTDCHGIHSIKARSDPNSPAADKNVSRDICARCHEGVRLSQEFGIPGGRVSSYFDSYHGLAAEGGSLVAANCSSCHGVHNILPSSDPHSTINHDNLGATCGKCHQGVTQKFTQTKVHQGDGVHPNDIGSIAVRWVRNIYIALILLVIGAMFAHNAIIWRRKAVERRRMLNPFMVRMTTNQRWQHLILLTSFIVLVITGFALKFPDTWFAHVFGMGERWRGIIHRVAGVVLMSAGVYHVFYLAAAREGRRLFRDLLPKPKDGFDACYTMLYYLGLRSEKPKFGRFNYAEKAEYWALVWGTALMGVTGVMLWAKVWVGNTLARWWVDIATAVHFYEAILATLAILVWHFYQVFLDPDVYPMNWAWWDGKMPVEQYRHEHALDAEAIDEAEGTDEAEKK
;
A
#
# COMPACT_ATOMS: atom_id res chain seq x y z
N MET A 1 15.92 -43.56 109.34
CA MET A 1 15.49 -44.23 108.10
C MET A 1 14.03 -43.92 107.69
N LYS A 2 13.14 -43.36 108.51
CA LYS A 2 11.75 -43.03 108.14
C LYS A 2 11.65 -41.61 107.46
N GLU A 3 12.55 -40.64 107.63
CA GLU A 3 12.42 -39.34 107.04
C GLU A 3 13.00 -39.27 105.59
N ILE A 4 13.95 -40.11 105.31
CA ILE A 4 14.55 -40.12 103.91
C ILE A 4 13.55 -40.71 102.91
N LYS A 5 12.68 -41.64 103.29
CA LYS A 5 11.62 -42.20 102.42
C LYS A 5 10.49 -41.21 102.13
N LYS A 6 10.16 -40.27 103.03
CA LYS A 6 9.14 -39.26 102.73
C LYS A 6 9.60 -38.18 101.79
N ARG A 7 10.84 -37.75 101.82
CA ARG A 7 11.38 -36.75 100.90
C ARG A 7 11.50 -37.31 99.42
N SER A 8 11.84 -38.61 99.31
CA SER A 8 11.99 -39.21 97.98
C SER A 8 10.61 -39.39 97.29
N ILE A 9 9.52 -39.61 98.02
CA ILE A 9 8.17 -39.75 97.43
C ILE A 9 7.59 -38.38 97.07
N TYR A 10 7.86 -37.30 97.81
CA TYR A 10 7.44 -35.94 97.38
C TYR A 10 8.21 -35.43 96.19
N THR A 11 9.47 -35.78 96.11
CA THR A 11 10.31 -35.39 94.92
C THR A 11 9.83 -36.19 93.70
N LEU A 12 9.47 -37.45 93.79
CA LEU A 12 8.94 -38.24 92.69
C LEU A 12 7.52 -37.79 92.27
N VAL A 13 6.66 -37.43 93.19
CA VAL A 13 5.31 -36.88 92.91
C VAL A 13 5.41 -35.46 92.34
N LEU A 14 6.35 -34.61 92.73
CA LEU A 14 6.61 -33.29 92.13
C LEU A 14 7.20 -33.45 90.76
N LEU A 15 8.10 -34.39 90.49
CA LEU A 15 8.63 -34.70 89.18
C LEU A 15 7.59 -35.28 88.23
N LEU A 16 6.66 -36.09 88.71
CA LEU A 16 5.50 -36.60 87.94
C LEU A 16 4.47 -35.50 87.67
N LEU A 17 4.24 -34.56 88.55
CA LEU A 17 3.33 -33.41 88.37
C LEU A 17 3.95 -32.36 87.42
N VAL A 18 5.29 -32.20 87.34
CA VAL A 18 5.97 -31.33 86.38
C VAL A 18 6.03 -31.98 84.99
N TRP A 19 6.00 -33.34 84.94
CA TRP A 19 5.99 -34.03 83.65
C TRP A 19 4.59 -34.09 82.98
N THR A 20 3.50 -33.96 83.76
CA THR A 20 2.13 -33.88 83.23
C THR A 20 1.72 -32.48 82.82
N SER A 21 2.48 -31.44 83.17
CA SER A 21 2.25 -30.03 82.78
C SER A 21 3.12 -29.56 81.56
N ALA A 22 3.96 -30.45 80.98
CA ALA A 22 4.84 -30.10 79.87
C ALA A 22 4.46 -30.73 78.53
N SER A 23 3.29 -31.31 78.41
CA SER A 23 2.80 -31.83 77.12
C SER A 23 1.60 -31.05 76.57
N GLY A 24 1.69 -29.75 76.62
CA GLY A 24 0.92 -28.89 75.75
C GLY A 24 1.50 -28.93 74.33
N TRP A 25 1.51 -30.10 73.71
CA TRP A 25 1.77 -30.21 72.30
C TRP A 25 0.55 -29.59 71.61
N GLY A 26 0.70 -28.36 71.15
CA GLY A 26 -0.29 -27.75 70.28
C GLY A 26 -0.60 -28.73 69.16
N GLN A 27 -1.79 -29.26 69.13
CA GLN A 27 -2.25 -30.19 68.09
C GLN A 27 -2.10 -29.49 66.76
N LYS A 28 -1.20 -29.98 65.90
CA LYS A 28 -0.97 -29.41 64.58
C LYS A 28 -2.30 -29.48 63.81
N LEU A 29 -2.87 -28.31 63.45
CA LEU A 29 -4.16 -28.23 62.75
C LEU A 29 -4.05 -29.06 61.46
N LYS A 30 -5.07 -29.90 61.26
CA LYS A 30 -5.19 -30.73 60.04
C LYS A 30 -6.15 -30.09 59.05
N ASP A 31 -5.94 -30.30 57.79
CA ASP A 31 -6.81 -29.76 56.73
C ASP A 31 -8.28 -30.16 56.89
N ALA A 32 -8.53 -31.38 57.37
CA ALA A 32 -9.89 -31.87 57.67
C ALA A 32 -10.61 -31.02 58.73
N ASP A 33 -9.85 -30.49 59.71
CA ASP A 33 -10.41 -29.63 60.74
C ASP A 33 -10.87 -28.28 60.21
N CYS A 34 -10.13 -27.73 59.24
CA CYS A 34 -10.47 -26.48 58.54
C CYS A 34 -11.67 -26.69 57.58
N LEU A 35 -11.63 -27.80 56.83
CA LEU A 35 -12.67 -28.14 55.86
C LEU A 35 -14.02 -28.48 56.52
N ALA A 36 -14.02 -28.85 57.77
CA ALA A 36 -15.29 -29.09 58.56
C ALA A 36 -16.23 -27.86 58.53
N CYS A 37 -15.66 -26.62 58.38
CA CYS A 37 -16.43 -25.39 58.22
C CYS A 37 -16.29 -24.83 56.77
N HIS A 38 -15.11 -24.81 56.24
CA HIS A 38 -14.83 -24.16 54.95
C HIS A 38 -15.30 -24.97 53.72
N SER A 39 -15.80 -26.22 53.91
CA SER A 39 -16.49 -26.96 52.84
C SER A 39 -17.98 -26.63 52.71
N ASP A 40 -18.53 -25.81 53.62
CA ASP A 40 -19.90 -25.33 53.54
C ASP A 40 -19.98 -24.15 52.52
N ASN A 41 -20.74 -24.35 51.47
CA ASN A 41 -20.88 -23.36 50.38
C ASN A 41 -21.75 -22.15 50.80
N THR A 42 -22.41 -22.21 51.95
CA THR A 42 -23.18 -21.10 52.50
C THR A 42 -22.36 -20.20 53.42
N LEU A 43 -21.15 -20.65 53.81
CA LEU A 43 -20.29 -19.91 54.70
C LEU A 43 -19.80 -18.62 54.08
N THR A 44 -20.25 -17.50 54.67
CA THR A 44 -19.88 -16.16 54.18
C THR A 44 -19.43 -15.26 55.32
N LYS A 45 -18.71 -14.20 54.98
CA LYS A 45 -18.31 -13.14 55.88
C LYS A 45 -18.69 -11.77 55.27
N ASP A 46 -19.18 -10.85 56.10
CA ASP A 46 -19.37 -9.47 55.70
C ASP A 46 -18.04 -8.73 55.69
N VAL A 47 -17.71 -8.13 54.55
CA VAL A 47 -16.54 -7.25 54.39
C VAL A 47 -17.03 -5.94 53.76
N ASN A 48 -17.14 -4.89 54.54
CA ASN A 48 -17.62 -3.58 54.13
C ASN A 48 -19.00 -3.61 53.42
N GLY A 49 -19.95 -4.39 53.96
CA GLY A 49 -21.31 -4.53 53.44
C GLY A 49 -21.46 -5.51 52.27
N LYS A 50 -20.40 -6.23 51.89
CA LYS A 50 -20.44 -7.29 50.89
C LYS A 50 -20.22 -8.66 51.53
N GLN A 51 -21.12 -9.60 51.24
CA GLN A 51 -20.96 -11.00 51.63
C GLN A 51 -19.88 -11.65 50.78
N VAL A 52 -18.77 -12.04 51.41
CA VAL A 52 -17.65 -12.74 50.76
C VAL A 52 -17.69 -14.20 51.15
N SER A 53 -17.73 -15.11 50.18
CA SER A 53 -17.69 -16.54 50.41
C SER A 53 -16.36 -16.96 51.02
N LEU A 54 -16.44 -17.79 52.07
CA LEU A 54 -15.30 -18.45 52.71
C LEU A 54 -15.20 -19.93 52.32
N PHE A 55 -16.01 -20.35 51.34
CA PHE A 55 -16.05 -21.71 50.84
C PHE A 55 -14.75 -22.09 50.12
N VAL A 56 -14.23 -23.27 50.42
CA VAL A 56 -13.11 -23.90 49.74
C VAL A 56 -13.58 -25.21 49.12
N ASP A 57 -13.52 -25.28 47.79
CA ASP A 57 -13.80 -26.51 47.05
C ASP A 57 -12.64 -27.48 47.22
N GLU A 58 -12.84 -28.53 48.01
CA GLU A 58 -11.83 -29.53 48.30
C GLU A 58 -11.35 -30.26 47.04
N ASN A 59 -12.25 -30.50 46.08
CA ASN A 59 -11.87 -31.15 44.83
C ASN A 59 -10.96 -30.27 43.99
N LYS A 60 -11.27 -28.99 43.89
CA LYS A 60 -10.40 -28.02 43.19
C LYS A 60 -9.03 -27.89 43.85
N LEU A 61 -9.02 -27.82 45.20
CA LEU A 61 -7.79 -27.75 46.00
C LEU A 61 -6.91 -29.00 45.75
N LYS A 62 -7.51 -30.19 45.79
CA LYS A 62 -6.80 -31.47 45.55
C LYS A 62 -6.21 -31.56 44.12
N HIS A 63 -6.87 -30.95 43.13
CA HIS A 63 -6.42 -30.93 41.75
C HIS A 63 -5.49 -29.74 41.45
N SER A 64 -5.34 -28.82 42.39
CA SER A 64 -4.42 -27.69 42.22
C SER A 64 -2.95 -28.18 42.24
N ILE A 65 -2.04 -27.36 41.65
CA ILE A 65 -0.60 -27.67 41.68
C ILE A 65 -0.06 -27.76 43.12
N HIS A 66 -0.73 -27.13 44.09
CA HIS A 66 -0.37 -27.15 45.49
C HIS A 66 -1.06 -28.30 46.27
N GLY A 67 -2.05 -28.92 45.63
CA GLY A 67 -2.85 -29.99 46.27
C GLY A 67 -2.00 -31.18 46.67
N GLY A 68 -2.15 -31.62 47.93
CA GLY A 68 -1.41 -32.75 48.49
C GLY A 68 0.06 -32.47 48.85
N MET A 69 0.61 -31.28 48.50
CA MET A 69 1.97 -30.89 48.87
C MET A 69 2.02 -30.01 50.11
N PHE A 70 1.00 -29.22 50.38
CA PHE A 70 0.93 -28.25 51.46
C PHE A 70 -0.37 -28.39 52.22
N SER A 71 -0.34 -28.15 53.56
CA SER A 71 -1.51 -28.02 54.40
C SER A 71 -2.05 -26.59 54.42
N CYS A 72 -3.28 -26.39 54.84
CA CYS A 72 -3.91 -25.08 54.94
C CYS A 72 -3.04 -24.06 55.68
N VAL A 73 -2.44 -24.49 56.81
CA VAL A 73 -1.58 -23.65 57.66
C VAL A 73 -0.19 -23.38 57.12
N ASP A 74 0.27 -24.06 56.08
CA ASP A 74 1.52 -23.75 55.40
C ASP A 74 1.38 -22.46 54.61
N CYS A 75 0.18 -22.14 54.13
CA CYS A 75 -0.15 -20.87 53.47
C CYS A 75 -0.78 -19.86 54.46
N HIS A 76 -1.71 -20.31 55.31
CA HIS A 76 -2.38 -19.49 56.35
C HIS A 76 -1.60 -19.54 57.64
N LYS A 77 -0.36 -19.04 57.65
CA LYS A 77 0.65 -19.15 58.73
C LYS A 77 0.20 -18.47 60.04
N ASP A 78 -0.71 -17.51 59.97
CA ASP A 78 -1.26 -16.74 61.09
C ASP A 78 -2.42 -17.44 61.80
N VAL A 79 -3.02 -18.47 61.19
CA VAL A 79 -4.06 -19.28 61.81
C VAL A 79 -3.45 -20.26 62.79
N LYS A 80 -3.70 -20.06 64.11
CA LYS A 80 -3.13 -20.89 65.19
C LYS A 80 -4.17 -21.76 65.90
N SER A 81 -5.44 -21.49 65.67
CA SER A 81 -6.58 -22.26 66.32
C SER A 81 -7.75 -22.30 65.35
N LEU A 82 -8.62 -23.29 65.48
CA LEU A 82 -9.83 -23.45 64.67
C LEU A 82 -10.83 -22.30 64.88
N ALA A 83 -10.95 -21.80 66.11
CA ALA A 83 -11.77 -20.63 66.43
C ALA A 83 -10.93 -19.36 66.24
N HIS A 84 -10.77 -18.91 64.97
CA HIS A 84 -10.10 -17.65 64.68
C HIS A 84 -11.10 -16.50 64.52
N GLU A 85 -11.13 -15.59 65.49
CA GLU A 85 -12.01 -14.41 65.48
C GLU A 85 -11.54 -13.31 64.56
N SER A 86 -10.23 -13.22 64.27
CA SER A 86 -9.67 -12.27 63.39
C SER A 86 -9.62 -12.81 61.95
N THR A 87 -9.76 -11.91 60.95
CA THR A 87 -9.55 -12.27 59.55
C THR A 87 -8.10 -12.63 59.34
N PRO A 88 -7.80 -13.85 58.82
CA PRO A 88 -6.42 -14.21 58.46
C PRO A 88 -5.81 -13.23 57.47
N ALA A 89 -4.51 -13.02 57.59
CA ALA A 89 -3.79 -12.19 56.65
C ALA A 89 -3.83 -12.78 55.22
N LYS A 90 -3.82 -11.93 54.20
CA LYS A 90 -3.76 -12.41 52.83
C LYS A 90 -2.48 -13.22 52.63
N VAL A 91 -2.63 -14.42 52.09
CA VAL A 91 -1.51 -15.29 51.71
C VAL A 91 -0.60 -14.58 50.71
N ARG A 92 0.69 -14.67 50.98
CA ARG A 92 1.73 -14.05 50.14
C ARG A 92 2.41 -15.12 49.29
N CYS A 93 2.17 -15.12 47.99
CA CYS A 93 2.81 -16.03 47.06
C CYS A 93 4.37 -15.88 47.09
N ALA A 94 4.83 -14.68 47.40
CA ALA A 94 6.27 -14.34 47.50
C ALA A 94 7.04 -15.14 48.56
N ASP A 95 6.33 -15.71 49.57
CA ASP A 95 7.00 -16.47 50.62
C ASP A 95 7.65 -17.77 50.12
N CYS A 96 7.17 -18.27 48.97
CA CYS A 96 7.74 -19.43 48.28
C CYS A 96 8.19 -19.10 46.85
N HIS A 97 7.58 -18.14 46.19
CA HIS A 97 7.84 -17.73 44.80
C HIS A 97 8.56 -16.37 44.75
N ALA A 98 9.69 -16.24 45.47
CA ALA A 98 10.43 -14.98 45.62
C ALA A 98 10.92 -14.43 44.29
N ASP A 99 11.46 -15.28 43.38
CA ASP A 99 11.98 -14.87 42.10
C ASP A 99 10.86 -14.35 41.16
N ALA A 100 9.73 -15.03 41.11
CA ALA A 100 8.58 -14.60 40.35
C ALA A 100 7.99 -13.28 40.89
N GLN A 101 8.00 -13.10 42.19
CA GLN A 101 7.57 -11.85 42.84
C GLN A 101 8.51 -10.70 42.54
N ASP A 102 9.82 -10.91 42.54
CA ASP A 102 10.80 -9.90 42.21
C ASP A 102 10.65 -9.47 40.72
N ALA A 103 10.59 -10.45 39.83
CA ALA A 103 10.34 -10.20 38.42
C ALA A 103 9.04 -9.43 38.18
N TYR A 104 7.95 -9.83 38.85
CA TYR A 104 6.67 -9.13 38.78
C TYR A 104 6.75 -7.70 39.33
N ALA A 105 7.42 -7.48 40.46
CA ALA A 105 7.53 -6.16 41.07
C ALA A 105 8.20 -5.12 40.15
N HIS A 106 9.09 -5.56 39.27
CA HIS A 106 9.75 -4.73 38.26
C HIS A 106 8.97 -4.67 36.92
N SER A 107 7.89 -5.42 36.77
CA SER A 107 7.06 -5.42 35.57
C SER A 107 6.16 -4.19 35.50
N ALA A 108 5.63 -3.91 34.30
CA ALA A 108 4.65 -2.85 34.08
C ALA A 108 3.40 -3.02 34.98
N HIS A 109 2.93 -4.25 35.18
CA HIS A 109 1.80 -4.54 36.10
C HIS A 109 2.17 -4.31 37.56
N GLY A 110 3.34 -4.77 37.99
CA GLY A 110 3.81 -4.60 39.36
C GLY A 110 4.04 -3.15 39.73
N ILE A 111 4.69 -2.39 38.83
CA ILE A 111 4.90 -0.94 39.01
C ILE A 111 3.57 -0.20 39.07
N ALA A 112 2.65 -0.47 38.12
CA ALA A 112 1.33 0.15 38.12
C ALA A 112 0.55 -0.12 39.42
N ARG A 113 0.61 -1.37 39.92
CA ARG A 113 -0.04 -1.75 41.18
C ARG A 113 0.57 -1.07 42.40
N LYS A 114 1.91 -0.90 42.43
CA LYS A 114 2.62 -0.20 43.50
C LYS A 114 2.20 1.26 43.66
N ILE A 115 1.85 1.93 42.57
CA ILE A 115 1.35 3.32 42.55
C ILE A 115 -0.18 3.41 42.72
N GLY A 116 -0.84 2.32 43.09
CA GLY A 116 -2.29 2.28 43.32
C GLY A 116 -3.16 2.15 42.06
N SER A 117 -2.57 1.98 40.91
CA SER A 117 -3.34 1.69 39.69
C SER A 117 -3.87 0.26 39.72
N PRO A 118 -5.14 0.01 39.32
CA PRO A 118 -5.70 -1.34 39.26
C PRO A 118 -5.06 -2.10 38.06
N ALA A 119 -3.98 -2.83 38.35
CA ALA A 119 -3.28 -3.70 37.43
C ALA A 119 -3.35 -5.16 37.88
N ALA A 120 -3.14 -6.11 36.96
CA ALA A 120 -3.22 -7.52 37.20
C ALA A 120 -2.20 -7.95 38.31
N GLY A 121 -2.64 -8.76 39.28
CA GLY A 121 -1.78 -9.44 40.24
C GLY A 121 -1.68 -10.94 39.93
N CYS A 122 -1.05 -11.71 40.83
CA CYS A 122 -0.82 -13.14 40.61
C CYS A 122 -2.10 -13.92 40.29
N GLN A 123 -3.16 -13.72 41.07
CA GLN A 123 -4.43 -14.45 40.92
C GLN A 123 -5.21 -14.05 39.65
N ASP A 124 -5.00 -12.85 39.13
CA ASP A 124 -5.68 -12.41 37.89
C ASP A 124 -5.21 -13.20 36.68
N CYS A 125 -3.98 -13.74 36.74
CA CYS A 125 -3.43 -14.60 35.70
C CYS A 125 -3.56 -16.08 36.04
N HIS A 126 -3.19 -16.47 37.24
CA HIS A 126 -3.10 -17.89 37.66
C HIS A 126 -4.41 -18.47 38.18
N GLY A 127 -5.42 -17.66 38.40
CA GLY A 127 -6.67 -18.09 39.06
C GLY A 127 -6.62 -18.00 40.57
N GLY A 128 -7.70 -18.47 41.27
CA GLY A 128 -7.82 -18.46 42.70
C GLY A 128 -6.75 -19.33 43.39
N ALA A 129 -6.29 -18.92 44.57
CA ALA A 129 -5.18 -19.59 45.26
C ALA A 129 -5.41 -21.09 45.54
N HIS A 130 -6.70 -21.50 45.73
CA HIS A 130 -7.07 -22.89 45.97
C HIS A 130 -7.28 -23.72 44.69
N GLU A 131 -7.15 -23.13 43.51
CA GLU A 131 -7.42 -23.79 42.22
C GLU A 131 -6.33 -23.52 41.17
N VAL A 132 -5.12 -23.13 41.59
CA VAL A 132 -3.99 -22.89 40.70
C VAL A 132 -3.57 -24.17 39.99
N LEU A 133 -3.66 -24.19 38.66
CA LEU A 133 -3.28 -25.34 37.84
C LEU A 133 -1.87 -25.16 37.26
N ALA A 134 -1.21 -26.28 36.98
CA ALA A 134 0.08 -26.27 36.25
C ALA A 134 -0.10 -25.61 34.88
N ALA A 135 0.92 -24.92 34.39
CA ALA A 135 0.89 -24.31 33.04
C ALA A 135 0.73 -25.36 31.91
N SER A 136 1.09 -26.60 32.17
CA SER A 136 0.90 -27.72 31.24
C SER A 136 -0.53 -28.29 31.25
N ASP A 137 -1.38 -27.92 32.21
CA ASP A 137 -2.77 -28.35 32.26
C ASP A 137 -3.58 -27.54 31.26
N PRO A 138 -4.29 -28.16 30.30
CA PRO A 138 -5.08 -27.42 29.29
C PRO A 138 -6.18 -26.51 29.89
N LYS A 139 -6.60 -26.78 31.12
CA LYS A 139 -7.60 -25.96 31.86
C LYS A 139 -6.96 -24.77 32.57
N SER A 140 -5.64 -24.73 32.69
CA SER A 140 -4.95 -23.65 33.36
C SER A 140 -5.15 -22.33 32.61
N PRO A 141 -5.47 -21.20 33.28
CA PRO A 141 -5.54 -19.89 32.64
C PRO A 141 -4.20 -19.46 32.01
N VAL A 142 -3.10 -20.04 32.47
CA VAL A 142 -1.72 -19.74 31.96
C VAL A 142 -1.17 -20.86 31.06
N SER A 143 -2.02 -21.85 30.68
CA SER A 143 -1.62 -22.77 29.61
C SER A 143 -1.43 -22.00 28.29
N HIS A 144 -0.58 -22.50 27.42
CA HIS A 144 -0.23 -21.83 26.16
C HIS A 144 -1.46 -21.38 25.36
N GLU A 145 -2.47 -22.25 25.24
CA GLU A 145 -3.70 -21.94 24.50
C GLU A 145 -4.56 -20.88 25.17
N ASN A 146 -4.54 -20.81 26.51
CA ASN A 146 -5.39 -19.91 27.28
C ASN A 146 -4.75 -18.54 27.56
N VAL A 147 -3.44 -18.40 27.44
CA VAL A 147 -2.73 -17.13 27.66
C VAL A 147 -3.37 -15.95 26.90
N PRO A 148 -3.72 -16.06 25.60
CA PRO A 148 -4.34 -14.94 24.89
C PRO A 148 -5.66 -14.50 25.53
N TYR A 149 -6.50 -15.45 25.95
CA TYR A 149 -7.78 -15.16 26.58
C TYR A 149 -7.61 -14.55 27.98
N THR A 150 -6.63 -15.03 28.75
CA THR A 150 -6.28 -14.49 30.07
C THR A 150 -5.83 -13.04 29.97
N CYS A 151 -4.96 -12.70 29.04
CA CYS A 151 -4.57 -11.32 28.77
C CYS A 151 -5.74 -10.49 28.19
N GLY A 152 -6.52 -11.09 27.30
CA GLY A 152 -7.66 -10.48 26.63
C GLY A 152 -8.79 -10.07 27.55
N ARG A 153 -8.93 -10.73 28.73
CA ARG A 153 -9.92 -10.33 29.74
C ARG A 153 -9.82 -8.85 30.12
N CYS A 154 -8.62 -8.29 30.09
CA CYS A 154 -8.41 -6.86 30.34
C CYS A 154 -8.01 -6.13 29.04
N HIS A 155 -7.00 -6.61 28.33
CA HIS A 155 -6.47 -5.96 27.13
C HIS A 155 -7.41 -5.99 25.91
N GLY A 156 -8.45 -6.81 25.92
CA GLY A 156 -9.53 -6.83 24.93
C GLY A 156 -10.71 -5.92 25.25
N GLN A 157 -10.78 -5.37 26.47
CA GLN A 157 -11.88 -4.51 26.89
C GLN A 157 -11.59 -3.05 26.54
N ARG A 158 -12.30 -2.53 25.53
CA ARG A 158 -12.10 -1.17 25.02
C ARG A 158 -12.22 -0.12 26.12
N PHE A 159 -13.30 -0.14 26.87
CA PHE A 159 -13.54 0.85 27.95
C PHE A 159 -12.45 0.84 29.03
N LEU A 160 -12.00 -0.34 29.43
CA LEU A 160 -10.95 -0.48 30.43
C LEU A 160 -9.61 0.05 29.93
N MET A 161 -9.26 -0.21 28.66
CA MET A 161 -8.02 0.24 28.08
C MET A 161 -8.01 1.76 27.80
N GLU A 162 -9.11 2.29 27.26
CA GLU A 162 -9.26 3.72 26.98
C GLU A 162 -9.23 4.56 28.26
N SER A 163 -9.84 4.09 29.38
CA SER A 163 -9.77 4.78 30.67
C SER A 163 -8.35 4.91 31.24
N ARG A 164 -7.37 4.22 30.62
CA ARG A 164 -5.95 4.23 31.00
C ARG A 164 -5.05 4.83 29.92
N GLY A 165 -5.63 5.49 28.92
CA GLY A 165 -4.90 6.03 27.79
C GLY A 165 -4.29 4.97 26.89
N GLN A 166 -4.82 3.73 26.91
CA GLN A 166 -4.40 2.62 26.06
C GLN A 166 -5.52 2.19 25.12
N THR A 167 -5.25 1.27 24.22
CA THR A 167 -6.23 0.75 23.27
C THR A 167 -6.34 -0.77 23.36
N ALA A 168 -7.52 -1.32 23.12
CA ALA A 168 -7.76 -2.75 22.98
C ALA A 168 -7.29 -3.31 21.61
N GLN A 169 -6.90 -2.44 20.68
CA GLN A 169 -6.51 -2.83 19.31
C GLN A 169 -5.41 -3.90 19.26
N PRO A 170 -4.36 -3.89 20.10
CA PRO A 170 -3.32 -4.92 20.09
C PRO A 170 -3.86 -6.34 20.23
N PHE A 171 -4.81 -6.57 21.14
CA PHE A 171 -5.42 -7.88 21.33
C PHE A 171 -6.28 -8.31 20.13
N ILE A 172 -7.11 -7.40 19.62
CA ILE A 172 -7.96 -7.64 18.44
C ILE A 172 -7.08 -7.98 17.23
N SER A 173 -6.03 -7.18 17.00
CA SER A 173 -5.08 -7.41 15.90
C SER A 173 -4.32 -8.72 16.03
N TYR A 174 -3.97 -9.14 17.25
CA TYR A 174 -3.36 -10.45 17.50
C TYR A 174 -4.30 -11.59 17.10
N GLN A 175 -5.58 -11.53 17.47
CA GLN A 175 -6.54 -12.57 17.10
C GLN A 175 -6.65 -12.74 15.57
N GLU A 176 -6.53 -11.65 14.80
CA GLU A 176 -6.54 -11.66 13.34
C GLU A 176 -5.20 -12.09 12.71
N SER A 177 -4.12 -12.16 13.50
CA SER A 177 -2.78 -12.48 13.02
C SER A 177 -2.63 -13.96 12.68
N VAL A 178 -1.52 -14.30 11.99
CA VAL A 178 -1.15 -15.71 11.73
C VAL A 178 -0.93 -16.50 13.04
N HIS A 179 -0.37 -15.85 14.06
CA HIS A 179 -0.14 -16.48 15.37
C HIS A 179 -1.46 -16.71 16.10
N GLY A 180 -2.32 -15.71 16.21
CA GLY A 180 -3.60 -15.83 16.88
C GLY A 180 -4.52 -16.88 16.25
N ARG A 181 -4.65 -16.85 14.92
CA ARG A 181 -5.43 -17.87 14.18
C ARG A 181 -4.86 -19.28 14.32
N ALA A 182 -3.54 -19.43 14.41
CA ALA A 182 -2.92 -20.73 14.60
C ALA A 182 -3.14 -21.24 16.01
N THR A 183 -3.05 -20.37 17.03
CA THR A 183 -3.35 -20.71 18.43
C THR A 183 -4.83 -21.11 18.60
N GLU A 184 -5.74 -20.36 17.99
CA GLU A 184 -7.19 -20.69 17.99
C GLU A 184 -7.48 -22.08 17.40
N LYS A 185 -6.66 -22.52 16.44
CA LYS A 185 -6.73 -23.87 15.85
C LYS A 185 -5.98 -24.93 16.67
N GLY A 186 -5.54 -24.61 17.88
CA GLY A 186 -4.88 -25.56 18.79
C GLY A 186 -3.38 -25.72 18.57
N SER A 187 -2.71 -24.82 17.83
CA SER A 187 -1.25 -24.90 17.66
C SER A 187 -0.51 -24.57 18.94
N GLN A 188 0.24 -25.51 19.45
CA GLN A 188 1.13 -25.33 20.62
C GLN A 188 2.46 -24.63 20.26
N LYS A 189 2.72 -24.38 18.96
CA LYS A 189 3.96 -23.76 18.46
C LYS A 189 3.74 -22.30 18.03
N ALA A 190 2.52 -21.84 17.90
CA ALA A 190 2.23 -20.47 17.52
C ALA A 190 2.54 -19.52 18.71
N ALA A 191 3.19 -18.41 18.44
CA ALA A 191 3.54 -17.47 19.48
C ALA A 191 2.30 -16.87 20.15
N VAL A 192 2.29 -16.86 21.49
CA VAL A 192 1.27 -16.20 22.31
C VAL A 192 1.84 -14.96 23.00
N CYS A 193 1.03 -14.23 23.75
CA CYS A 193 1.43 -12.95 24.34
C CYS A 193 2.73 -13.03 25.15
N THR A 194 2.89 -14.08 25.94
CA THR A 194 4.07 -14.27 26.80
C THR A 194 5.35 -14.60 26.06
N ASP A 195 5.29 -15.13 24.84
CA ASP A 195 6.49 -15.45 24.05
C ASP A 195 7.22 -14.19 23.58
N CYS A 196 6.45 -13.12 23.35
CA CYS A 196 6.99 -11.81 22.97
C CYS A 196 7.20 -10.90 24.18
N HIS A 197 6.24 -10.84 25.10
CA HIS A 197 6.25 -9.87 26.20
C HIS A 197 6.91 -10.39 27.50
N GLY A 198 7.17 -11.69 27.58
CA GLY A 198 7.51 -12.37 28.83
C GLY A 198 6.27 -12.63 29.71
N ALA A 199 6.47 -13.39 30.80
CA ALA A 199 5.37 -13.76 31.72
C ALA A 199 5.38 -12.84 32.95
N HIS A 200 6.40 -12.92 33.79
CA HIS A 200 6.50 -12.14 35.02
C HIS A 200 7.25 -10.81 34.82
N THR A 201 8.14 -10.74 33.84
CA THR A 201 8.97 -9.57 33.49
C THR A 201 8.39 -8.80 32.30
N ILE A 202 7.10 -8.50 32.31
CA ILE A 202 6.46 -7.73 31.24
C ILE A 202 6.93 -6.27 31.36
N LEU A 203 7.84 -5.87 30.45
CA LEU A 203 8.45 -4.52 30.43
C LEU A 203 7.87 -3.67 29.29
N ALA A 204 7.94 -2.36 29.46
CA ALA A 204 7.56 -1.42 28.40
C ALA A 204 8.47 -1.55 27.17
N ALA A 205 7.96 -1.22 25.98
CA ALA A 205 8.72 -1.35 24.72
C ALA A 205 9.95 -0.43 24.64
N ASN A 206 10.00 0.63 25.41
CA ASN A 206 11.14 1.55 25.50
C ASN A 206 12.18 1.16 26.56
N ASP A 207 11.94 0.11 27.32
CA ASP A 207 12.93 -0.42 28.26
C ASP A 207 13.94 -1.30 27.52
N ALA A 208 15.23 -1.00 27.63
CA ALA A 208 16.29 -1.75 26.94
C ALA A 208 16.36 -3.24 27.31
N LYS A 209 15.80 -3.64 28.46
CA LYS A 209 15.70 -5.04 28.90
C LYS A 209 14.47 -5.74 28.37
N SER A 210 13.51 -5.02 27.81
CA SER A 210 12.27 -5.59 27.27
C SER A 210 12.57 -6.48 26.06
N PRO A 211 11.97 -7.69 25.97
CA PRO A 211 12.09 -8.52 24.78
C PRO A 211 11.53 -7.86 23.52
N ILE A 212 10.61 -6.92 23.67
CA ILE A 212 10.00 -6.14 22.59
C ILE A 212 10.68 -4.77 22.36
N TYR A 213 11.79 -4.49 23.05
CA TYR A 213 12.62 -3.34 22.71
C TYR A 213 13.20 -3.51 21.30
N LYS A 214 13.20 -2.45 20.51
CA LYS A 214 13.53 -2.50 19.07
C LYS A 214 14.75 -3.37 18.74
N PHE A 215 15.85 -3.20 19.47
CA PHE A 215 17.10 -3.95 19.24
C PHE A 215 17.02 -5.40 19.71
N ASN A 216 16.07 -5.76 20.57
CA ASN A 216 15.85 -7.12 21.07
C ASN A 216 14.83 -7.90 20.21
N VAL A 217 14.04 -7.21 19.37
CA VAL A 217 13.00 -7.84 18.53
C VAL A 217 13.55 -8.97 17.66
N PRO A 218 14.71 -8.84 16.98
CA PRO A 218 15.23 -9.96 16.19
C PRO A 218 15.49 -11.22 17.02
N ALA A 219 16.10 -11.06 18.20
CA ALA A 219 16.36 -12.19 19.10
C ALA A 219 15.04 -12.81 19.63
N THR A 220 14.02 -12.01 19.88
CA THR A 220 12.71 -12.47 20.33
C THR A 220 12.00 -13.29 19.25
N CYS A 221 11.95 -12.79 18.02
CA CYS A 221 11.39 -13.52 16.86
C CYS A 221 12.25 -14.75 16.52
N GLY A 222 13.56 -14.62 16.61
CA GLY A 222 14.56 -15.64 16.32
C GLY A 222 14.48 -16.88 17.19
N LYS A 223 13.80 -16.83 18.34
CA LYS A 223 13.57 -18.05 19.17
C LYS A 223 12.85 -19.15 18.40
N CYS A 224 11.97 -18.78 17.47
CA CYS A 224 11.20 -19.69 16.62
C CYS A 224 11.60 -19.55 15.14
N HIS A 225 11.88 -18.35 14.66
CA HIS A 225 12.26 -18.03 13.28
C HIS A 225 13.78 -17.92 13.14
N THR A 226 14.53 -18.94 13.59
CA THR A 226 16.00 -18.93 13.70
C THR A 226 16.69 -18.64 12.37
N ASP A 227 16.34 -19.36 11.29
CA ASP A 227 16.99 -19.21 9.98
C ASP A 227 16.73 -17.83 9.37
N VAL A 228 15.52 -17.34 9.52
CA VAL A 228 15.12 -16.01 9.04
C VAL A 228 15.89 -14.94 9.83
N ASN A 229 15.99 -15.09 11.14
CA ASN A 229 16.75 -14.16 11.98
C ASN A 229 18.25 -14.14 11.61
N ASN A 230 18.85 -15.31 11.43
CA ASN A 230 20.26 -15.40 11.02
C ASN A 230 20.51 -14.73 9.68
N THR A 231 19.61 -14.94 8.71
CA THR A 231 19.66 -14.29 7.41
C THR A 231 19.49 -12.77 7.51
N PHE A 232 18.53 -12.33 8.31
CA PHE A 232 18.29 -10.89 8.53
C PHE A 232 19.48 -10.20 9.20
N MET A 233 20.11 -10.81 10.21
CA MET A 233 21.24 -10.23 10.91
C MET A 233 22.49 -10.06 10.03
N GLN A 234 22.59 -10.83 8.93
CA GLN A 234 23.64 -10.69 7.91
C GLN A 234 23.29 -9.61 6.86
N SER A 235 22.06 -9.14 6.81
CA SER A 235 21.64 -8.10 5.88
C SER A 235 22.17 -6.71 6.27
N ILE A 236 22.11 -5.76 5.33
CA ILE A 236 22.45 -4.34 5.62
C ILE A 236 21.58 -3.77 6.76
N HIS A 237 20.31 -4.16 6.82
CA HIS A 237 19.40 -3.71 7.87
C HIS A 237 19.72 -4.32 9.22
N GLY A 238 19.97 -5.64 9.27
CA GLY A 238 20.34 -6.33 10.51
C GLY A 238 21.69 -5.85 11.06
N THR A 239 22.69 -5.68 10.18
CA THR A 239 23.99 -5.14 10.53
C THR A 239 23.88 -3.71 11.09
N ALA A 240 23.11 -2.84 10.44
CA ALA A 240 22.89 -1.48 10.93
C ALA A 240 22.17 -1.47 12.29
N LEU A 241 21.18 -2.35 12.48
CA LEU A 241 20.46 -2.50 13.73
C LEU A 241 21.40 -2.99 14.86
N ALA A 242 22.26 -3.99 14.58
CA ALA A 242 23.24 -4.50 15.54
C ALA A 242 24.25 -3.45 15.97
N HIS A 243 24.57 -2.47 15.12
CA HIS A 243 25.41 -1.33 15.45
C HIS A 243 24.66 -0.17 16.16
N GLY A 244 23.42 -0.40 16.61
CA GLY A 244 22.65 0.56 17.39
C GLY A 244 21.95 1.64 16.57
N ASN A 245 21.83 1.48 15.25
CA ASN A 245 21.14 2.44 14.41
C ASN A 245 19.62 2.36 14.64
N GLN A 246 19.06 3.40 15.24
CA GLN A 246 17.62 3.49 15.54
C GLN A 246 16.73 3.61 14.29
N MET A 247 17.28 4.05 13.17
CA MET A 247 16.54 4.15 11.89
C MET A 247 16.51 2.84 11.12
N ALA A 248 17.42 1.89 11.42
CA ALA A 248 17.38 0.58 10.81
C ALA A 248 16.11 -0.18 11.20
N PRO A 249 15.41 -0.84 10.25
CA PRO A 249 14.19 -1.57 10.56
C PRO A 249 14.49 -2.84 11.37
N ALA A 250 13.59 -3.20 12.30
CA ALA A 250 13.50 -4.51 12.90
C ALA A 250 12.39 -5.33 12.23
N CYS A 251 12.19 -6.58 12.63
CA CYS A 251 11.18 -7.47 12.04
C CYS A 251 9.78 -6.84 12.03
N THR A 252 9.41 -6.17 13.12
CA THR A 252 8.11 -5.52 13.31
C THR A 252 7.85 -4.32 12.41
N ASP A 253 8.89 -3.68 11.90
CA ASP A 253 8.75 -2.54 10.98
C ASP A 253 8.24 -2.97 9.60
N CYS A 254 8.50 -4.23 9.22
CA CYS A 254 8.04 -4.81 7.96
C CYS A 254 6.77 -5.67 8.11
N HIS A 255 6.69 -6.47 9.19
CA HIS A 255 5.61 -7.44 9.39
C HIS A 255 4.47 -6.93 10.27
N GLY A 256 4.62 -5.77 10.91
CA GLY A 256 3.72 -5.28 11.94
C GLY A 256 4.00 -5.89 13.32
N ILE A 257 3.27 -5.44 14.34
CA ILE A 257 3.49 -5.85 15.73
C ILE A 257 2.49 -6.94 16.13
N HIS A 258 1.21 -6.63 16.21
CA HIS A 258 0.17 -7.57 16.63
C HIS A 258 -0.63 -8.12 15.43
N SER A 259 -0.72 -7.38 14.33
CA SER A 259 -1.44 -7.77 13.11
C SER A 259 -0.57 -8.47 12.07
N ILE A 260 0.33 -9.36 12.51
CA ILE A 260 1.22 -10.09 11.59
C ILE A 260 0.40 -10.99 10.67
N LYS A 261 0.34 -10.66 9.37
CA LYS A 261 -0.44 -11.38 8.35
C LYS A 261 0.45 -12.18 7.42
N ALA A 262 -0.10 -13.25 6.86
CA ALA A 262 0.59 -14.04 5.84
C ALA A 262 0.84 -13.19 4.57
N ARG A 263 1.93 -13.48 3.83
CA ARG A 263 2.22 -12.84 2.54
C ARG A 263 1.09 -13.01 1.53
N SER A 264 0.35 -14.11 1.61
CA SER A 264 -0.80 -14.40 0.75
C SER A 264 -2.06 -13.58 1.09
N ASP A 265 -2.11 -12.95 2.27
CA ASP A 265 -3.21 -12.08 2.66
C ASP A 265 -3.08 -10.74 1.91
N PRO A 266 -4.08 -10.33 1.11
CA PRO A 266 -4.03 -9.07 0.37
C PRO A 266 -3.86 -7.82 1.24
N ASN A 267 -4.22 -7.91 2.53
CA ASN A 267 -4.10 -6.83 3.50
C ASN A 267 -2.79 -6.90 4.31
N SER A 268 -1.90 -7.84 3.98
CA SER A 268 -0.56 -7.89 4.57
C SER A 268 0.31 -6.78 4.00
N PRO A 269 1.05 -6.01 4.82
CA PRO A 269 2.08 -5.12 4.29
C PRO A 269 3.12 -5.87 3.44
N ALA A 270 3.41 -7.13 3.81
CA ALA A 270 4.35 -8.00 3.12
C ALA A 270 3.76 -8.70 1.88
N ALA A 271 2.50 -8.46 1.50
CA ALA A 271 1.94 -8.96 0.25
C ALA A 271 2.65 -8.32 -0.96
N ASP A 272 2.78 -9.08 -2.04
CA ASP A 272 3.55 -8.66 -3.22
C ASP A 272 3.14 -7.29 -3.79
N LYS A 273 1.85 -6.97 -3.75
CA LYS A 273 1.32 -5.68 -4.21
C LYS A 273 1.63 -4.51 -3.26
N ASN A 274 1.83 -4.79 -1.96
CA ASN A 274 1.94 -3.76 -0.93
C ASN A 274 3.41 -3.48 -0.56
N VAL A 275 4.31 -4.47 -0.73
CA VAL A 275 5.69 -4.44 -0.21
C VAL A 275 6.48 -3.21 -0.64
N SER A 276 6.31 -2.76 -1.87
CA SER A 276 7.05 -1.59 -2.38
C SER A 276 6.57 -0.30 -1.73
N ARG A 277 5.26 -0.11 -1.61
CA ARG A 277 4.63 1.10 -1.09
C ARG A 277 4.60 1.11 0.43
N ASP A 278 4.10 0.02 1.03
CA ASP A 278 3.76 -0.01 2.45
C ASP A 278 4.95 -0.34 3.36
N ILE A 279 6.01 -0.93 2.79
CA ILE A 279 7.24 -1.25 3.55
C ILE A 279 8.41 -0.41 3.08
N CYS A 280 8.88 -0.62 1.84
CA CYS A 280 10.14 -0.06 1.40
C CYS A 280 10.09 1.46 1.22
N ALA A 281 9.04 1.98 0.55
CA ALA A 281 8.89 3.40 0.27
C ALA A 281 8.80 4.25 1.53
N ARG A 282 8.18 3.74 2.59
CA ARG A 282 8.01 4.47 3.87
C ARG A 282 9.31 5.05 4.43
N CYS A 283 10.41 4.37 4.18
CA CYS A 283 11.73 4.83 4.61
C CYS A 283 12.58 5.33 3.43
N HIS A 284 12.61 4.57 2.32
CA HIS A 284 13.51 4.82 1.20
C HIS A 284 13.10 5.98 0.29
N GLU A 285 11.90 6.54 0.43
CA GLU A 285 11.47 7.78 -0.25
C GLU A 285 11.88 9.04 0.53
N GLY A 286 12.18 8.89 1.83
CA GLY A 286 12.47 9.99 2.73
C GLY A 286 13.82 10.68 2.45
N VAL A 287 13.80 12.00 2.25
CA VAL A 287 14.99 12.85 2.06
C VAL A 287 15.98 12.70 3.23
N ARG A 288 15.49 12.49 4.45
CA ARG A 288 16.32 12.33 5.65
C ARG A 288 17.24 11.10 5.58
N LEU A 289 16.75 9.96 5.10
CA LEU A 289 17.55 8.76 4.91
C LEU A 289 18.63 8.98 3.84
N SER A 290 18.29 9.67 2.76
CA SER A 290 19.23 10.00 1.70
C SER A 290 20.37 10.88 2.21
N GLN A 291 20.07 11.86 3.04
CA GLN A 291 21.08 12.77 3.60
C GLN A 291 21.96 12.11 4.66
N GLU A 292 21.38 11.29 5.53
CA GLU A 292 22.10 10.70 6.67
C GLU A 292 22.98 9.50 6.27
N PHE A 293 22.53 8.69 5.28
CA PHE A 293 23.21 7.45 4.87
C PHE A 293 23.77 7.48 3.46
N GLY A 294 23.75 8.63 2.78
CA GLY A 294 24.24 8.75 1.40
C GLY A 294 23.47 7.88 0.39
N ILE A 295 22.25 7.47 0.72
CA ILE A 295 21.40 6.70 -0.20
C ILE A 295 20.83 7.69 -1.22
N PRO A 296 21.12 7.55 -2.51
CA PRO A 296 20.58 8.46 -3.53
C PRO A 296 19.04 8.52 -3.47
N GLY A 297 18.49 9.73 -3.39
CA GLY A 297 17.05 9.96 -3.46
C GLY A 297 16.44 9.55 -4.80
N GLY A 298 15.11 9.52 -4.88
CA GLY A 298 14.40 9.24 -6.14
C GLY A 298 14.37 7.78 -6.58
N ARG A 299 14.90 6.83 -5.80
CA ARG A 299 14.88 5.40 -6.16
C ARG A 299 13.48 4.83 -6.14
N VAL A 300 12.68 5.23 -5.18
CA VAL A 300 11.28 4.78 -5.04
C VAL A 300 10.43 5.37 -6.17
N SER A 301 10.51 6.68 -6.41
CA SER A 301 9.80 7.33 -7.50
C SER A 301 10.22 6.77 -8.87
N SER A 302 11.52 6.52 -9.09
CA SER A 302 11.98 5.90 -10.34
C SER A 302 11.48 4.46 -10.53
N TYR A 303 11.26 3.72 -9.44
CA TYR A 303 10.62 2.41 -9.52
C TYR A 303 9.14 2.55 -9.91
N PHE A 304 8.38 3.43 -9.27
CA PHE A 304 6.96 3.63 -9.59
C PHE A 304 6.75 4.19 -11.00
N ASP A 305 7.67 4.97 -11.53
CA ASP A 305 7.66 5.43 -12.92
C ASP A 305 8.09 4.34 -13.93
N SER A 306 8.72 3.25 -13.46
CA SER A 306 9.12 2.13 -14.30
C SER A 306 7.92 1.25 -14.68
N TYR A 307 8.11 0.42 -15.73
CA TYR A 307 7.10 -0.57 -16.11
C TYR A 307 6.72 -1.52 -14.95
N HIS A 308 7.70 -1.97 -14.14
CA HIS A 308 7.42 -2.84 -13.00
C HIS A 308 6.57 -2.15 -11.96
N GLY A 309 6.88 -0.90 -11.63
CA GLY A 309 6.11 -0.12 -10.67
C GLY A 309 4.69 0.14 -11.15
N LEU A 310 4.52 0.57 -12.42
CA LEU A 310 3.21 0.79 -13.03
C LEU A 310 2.36 -0.49 -13.06
N ALA A 311 2.96 -1.63 -13.39
CA ALA A 311 2.25 -2.90 -13.41
C ALA A 311 1.88 -3.36 -11.99
N ALA A 312 2.76 -3.17 -11.01
CA ALA A 312 2.49 -3.50 -9.60
C ALA A 312 1.37 -2.61 -9.03
N GLU A 313 1.38 -1.31 -9.32
CA GLU A 313 0.28 -0.39 -8.97
C GLU A 313 -1.03 -0.75 -9.67
N GLY A 314 -0.96 -1.24 -10.91
CA GLY A 314 -2.10 -1.77 -11.65
C GLY A 314 -2.65 -3.10 -11.11
N GLY A 315 -2.09 -3.63 -10.02
CA GLY A 315 -2.55 -4.87 -9.37
C GLY A 315 -1.94 -6.15 -9.93
N SER A 316 -0.87 -6.06 -10.71
CA SER A 316 -0.16 -7.24 -11.21
C SER A 316 0.58 -7.95 -10.09
N LEU A 317 0.23 -9.21 -9.85
CA LEU A 317 0.90 -10.07 -8.86
C LEU A 317 2.20 -10.70 -9.39
N VAL A 318 2.47 -10.58 -10.69
CA VAL A 318 3.67 -11.11 -11.34
C VAL A 318 4.71 -10.03 -11.67
N ALA A 319 4.35 -8.76 -11.52
CA ALA A 319 5.30 -7.66 -11.69
C ALA A 319 6.34 -7.68 -10.56
N ALA A 320 7.61 -7.47 -10.93
CA ALA A 320 8.67 -7.40 -9.93
C ALA A 320 8.46 -6.19 -9.01
N ASN A 321 8.49 -6.42 -7.71
CA ASN A 321 8.50 -5.41 -6.66
C ASN A 321 9.92 -5.22 -6.09
N CYS A 322 10.12 -4.33 -5.13
CA CYS A 322 11.44 -4.08 -4.53
C CYS A 322 12.08 -5.38 -4.02
N SER A 323 11.33 -6.23 -3.32
CA SER A 323 11.86 -7.47 -2.76
C SER A 323 12.20 -8.53 -3.81
N SER A 324 11.59 -8.47 -5.00
CA SER A 324 11.88 -9.40 -6.11
C SER A 324 13.31 -9.23 -6.63
N CYS A 325 13.84 -8.02 -6.57
CA CYS A 325 15.21 -7.71 -7.00
C CYS A 325 16.18 -7.70 -5.81
N HIS A 326 15.82 -7.03 -4.70
CA HIS A 326 16.72 -6.80 -3.57
C HIS A 326 16.77 -7.95 -2.55
N GLY A 327 15.91 -8.96 -2.70
CA GLY A 327 15.71 -9.99 -1.67
C GLY A 327 14.75 -9.53 -0.57
N VAL A 328 14.54 -10.41 0.42
CA VAL A 328 13.57 -10.17 1.50
C VAL A 328 14.30 -9.94 2.83
N HIS A 329 14.94 -10.98 3.36
CA HIS A 329 15.66 -10.90 4.65
C HIS A 329 17.18 -10.74 4.48
N ASN A 330 17.73 -11.10 3.31
CA ASN A 330 19.14 -11.01 2.95
C ASN A 330 19.45 -9.80 2.07
N ILE A 331 18.88 -8.66 2.36
CA ILE A 331 19.11 -7.44 1.57
C ILE A 331 20.56 -6.98 1.77
N LEU A 332 21.36 -7.08 0.68
CA LEU A 332 22.77 -6.73 0.67
C LEU A 332 23.04 -5.52 -0.24
N PRO A 333 24.08 -4.73 0.00
CA PRO A 333 24.50 -3.66 -0.90
C PRO A 333 24.84 -4.19 -2.29
N SER A 334 24.66 -3.39 -3.33
CA SER A 334 25.03 -3.79 -4.71
C SER A 334 26.53 -4.07 -4.90
N SER A 335 27.36 -3.59 -4.00
CA SER A 335 28.81 -3.87 -3.99
C SER A 335 29.17 -5.25 -3.43
N ASP A 336 28.25 -5.89 -2.72
CA ASP A 336 28.49 -7.24 -2.18
C ASP A 336 28.34 -8.28 -3.28
N PRO A 337 29.32 -9.19 -3.49
CA PRO A 337 29.25 -10.23 -4.51
C PRO A 337 28.07 -11.21 -4.36
N HIS A 338 27.54 -11.37 -3.14
CA HIS A 338 26.40 -12.22 -2.85
C HIS A 338 25.04 -11.51 -3.02
N SER A 339 25.06 -10.21 -3.26
CA SER A 339 23.82 -9.44 -3.46
C SER A 339 23.13 -9.85 -4.75
N THR A 340 21.83 -10.04 -4.69
CA THR A 340 21.00 -10.31 -5.89
C THR A 340 21.02 -9.16 -6.89
N ILE A 341 21.37 -7.95 -6.44
CA ILE A 341 21.51 -6.75 -7.27
C ILE A 341 22.97 -6.39 -7.57
N ASN A 342 23.92 -7.25 -7.21
CA ASN A 342 25.28 -7.11 -7.70
C ASN A 342 25.29 -7.26 -9.24
N HIS A 343 26.14 -6.51 -9.91
CA HIS A 343 26.21 -6.48 -11.37
C HIS A 343 26.30 -7.88 -12.01
N ASP A 344 27.10 -8.75 -11.41
CA ASP A 344 27.34 -10.10 -11.93
C ASP A 344 26.12 -11.04 -11.72
N ASN A 345 25.28 -10.74 -10.74
CA ASN A 345 24.09 -11.53 -10.39
C ASN A 345 22.79 -11.03 -11.07
N LEU A 346 22.83 -9.86 -11.71
CA LEU A 346 21.62 -9.27 -12.33
C LEU A 346 21.02 -10.19 -13.43
N GLY A 347 21.85 -10.90 -14.19
CA GLY A 347 21.39 -11.86 -15.19
C GLY A 347 20.48 -12.95 -14.58
N ALA A 348 20.91 -13.52 -13.46
CA ALA A 348 20.12 -14.53 -12.73
C ALA A 348 18.88 -13.91 -12.07
N THR A 349 18.98 -12.70 -11.54
CA THR A 349 17.87 -12.02 -10.87
C THR A 349 16.77 -11.62 -11.86
N CYS A 350 17.12 -11.01 -12.98
CA CYS A 350 16.16 -10.66 -14.03
C CYS A 350 15.62 -11.90 -14.76
N GLY A 351 16.47 -12.91 -14.95
CA GLY A 351 16.17 -14.17 -15.63
C GLY A 351 15.07 -15.00 -14.96
N LYS A 352 14.79 -14.78 -13.68
CA LYS A 352 13.66 -15.42 -12.97
C LYS A 352 12.31 -15.17 -13.65
N CYS A 353 12.15 -14.02 -14.28
CA CYS A 353 10.90 -13.60 -14.94
C CYS A 353 11.09 -13.34 -16.45
N HIS A 354 12.27 -12.88 -16.87
CA HIS A 354 12.59 -12.53 -18.25
C HIS A 354 13.46 -13.60 -18.90
N GLN A 355 12.83 -14.54 -19.59
CA GLN A 355 13.58 -15.57 -20.34
C GLN A 355 14.43 -14.94 -21.46
N GLY A 356 15.67 -15.38 -21.61
CA GLY A 356 16.57 -14.89 -22.66
C GLY A 356 17.20 -13.52 -22.38
N VAL A 357 17.23 -13.07 -21.12
CA VAL A 357 17.94 -11.84 -20.73
C VAL A 357 19.43 -11.95 -21.06
N THR A 358 19.93 -11.01 -21.85
CA THR A 358 21.35 -10.91 -22.20
C THR A 358 22.10 -10.02 -21.20
N GLN A 359 23.44 -10.17 -21.19
CA GLN A 359 24.29 -9.29 -20.35
C GLN A 359 24.11 -7.80 -20.72
N LYS A 360 23.84 -7.48 -21.97
CA LYS A 360 23.55 -6.09 -22.40
C LYS A 360 22.30 -5.52 -21.72
N PHE A 361 21.26 -6.34 -21.50
CA PHE A 361 20.05 -5.92 -20.79
C PHE A 361 20.35 -5.58 -19.31
N THR A 362 21.28 -6.29 -18.69
CA THR A 362 21.63 -6.12 -17.26
C THR A 362 22.70 -5.06 -17.02
N GLN A 363 23.41 -4.59 -18.05
CA GLN A 363 24.42 -3.55 -17.93
C GLN A 363 23.86 -2.16 -17.59
N THR A 364 22.56 -1.95 -17.75
CA THR A 364 21.92 -0.65 -17.49
C THR A 364 21.38 -0.57 -16.06
N LYS A 365 21.49 0.62 -15.46
CA LYS A 365 20.97 0.89 -14.12
C LYS A 365 19.45 0.78 -14.11
N VAL A 366 18.91 0.06 -13.12
CA VAL A 366 17.46 -0.19 -13.00
C VAL A 366 16.72 1.04 -12.49
N HIS A 367 17.29 1.75 -11.51
CA HIS A 367 16.77 3.01 -11.03
C HIS A 367 17.34 4.14 -11.86
N GLN A 368 16.48 4.76 -12.66
CA GLN A 368 16.82 5.91 -13.50
C GLN A 368 16.07 7.15 -13.02
N GLY A 369 16.63 8.33 -13.26
CA GLY A 369 16.00 9.60 -12.94
C GLY A 369 16.96 10.60 -12.31
N ASP A 370 16.53 11.85 -12.28
CA ASP A 370 17.33 13.00 -11.86
C ASP A 370 17.84 12.90 -10.42
N GLY A 371 17.13 12.20 -9.55
CA GLY A 371 17.49 12.02 -8.14
C GLY A 371 18.46 10.86 -7.87
N VAL A 372 18.63 9.93 -8.84
CA VAL A 372 19.43 8.71 -8.63
C VAL A 372 20.74 8.74 -9.38
N HIS A 373 20.69 9.06 -10.67
CA HIS A 373 21.85 9.12 -11.54
C HIS A 373 21.75 10.33 -12.47
N PRO A 374 21.91 11.57 -11.96
CA PRO A 374 21.67 12.79 -12.72
C PRO A 374 22.57 12.95 -13.96
N ASN A 375 23.75 12.33 -13.96
CA ASN A 375 24.75 12.43 -15.04
C ASN A 375 24.74 11.22 -15.99
N ASP A 376 23.82 10.26 -15.82
CA ASP A 376 23.68 9.14 -16.73
C ASP A 376 22.98 9.59 -18.03
N ILE A 377 23.47 9.10 -19.17
CA ILE A 377 22.94 9.49 -20.50
C ILE A 377 21.41 9.25 -20.58
N GLY A 378 20.94 8.11 -20.07
CA GLY A 378 19.52 7.79 -20.05
C GLY A 378 18.71 8.78 -19.23
N SER A 379 19.17 9.11 -18.02
CA SER A 379 18.51 10.09 -17.12
C SER A 379 18.50 11.50 -17.75
N ILE A 380 19.62 11.91 -18.36
CA ILE A 380 19.70 13.19 -19.09
C ILE A 380 18.70 13.21 -20.26
N ALA A 381 18.65 12.14 -21.05
CA ALA A 381 17.75 12.05 -22.19
C ALA A 381 16.26 12.09 -21.75
N VAL A 382 15.88 11.31 -20.74
CA VAL A 382 14.51 11.33 -20.20
C VAL A 382 14.14 12.71 -19.66
N ARG A 383 15.04 13.39 -18.93
CA ARG A 383 14.83 14.75 -18.43
C ARG A 383 14.61 15.75 -19.57
N TRP A 384 15.43 15.70 -20.63
CA TRP A 384 15.25 16.56 -21.79
C TRP A 384 13.92 16.29 -22.48
N VAL A 385 13.58 15.03 -22.74
CA VAL A 385 12.28 14.66 -23.33
C VAL A 385 11.14 15.22 -22.48
N ARG A 386 11.13 14.97 -21.17
CA ARG A 386 10.11 15.48 -20.25
C ARG A 386 9.98 17.01 -20.31
N ASN A 387 11.09 17.73 -20.20
CA ASN A 387 11.08 19.20 -20.20
C ASN A 387 10.63 19.78 -21.54
N ILE A 388 11.07 19.18 -22.67
CA ILE A 388 10.62 19.57 -24.01
C ILE A 388 9.11 19.35 -24.13
N TYR A 389 8.57 18.19 -23.70
CA TYR A 389 7.14 17.94 -23.77
C TYR A 389 6.33 18.86 -22.86
N ILE A 390 6.78 19.12 -21.65
CA ILE A 390 6.10 20.09 -20.75
C ILE A 390 6.06 21.47 -21.40
N ALA A 391 7.19 21.94 -21.94
CA ALA A 391 7.24 23.22 -22.65
C ALA A 391 6.34 23.22 -23.89
N LEU A 392 6.35 22.12 -24.67
CA LEU A 392 5.51 21.94 -25.85
C LEU A 392 4.02 21.94 -25.50
N ILE A 393 3.62 21.21 -24.46
CA ILE A 393 2.22 21.18 -23.97
C ILE A 393 1.77 22.57 -23.57
N LEU A 394 2.55 23.29 -22.77
CA LEU A 394 2.21 24.64 -22.32
C LEU A 394 2.10 25.62 -23.49
N LEU A 395 3.05 25.56 -24.43
CA LEU A 395 3.06 26.41 -25.60
C LEU A 395 1.91 26.10 -26.55
N VAL A 396 1.74 24.83 -26.94
CA VAL A 396 0.74 24.41 -27.94
C VAL A 396 -0.67 24.58 -27.38
N ILE A 397 -0.95 24.05 -26.18
CA ILE A 397 -2.29 24.15 -25.58
C ILE A 397 -2.62 25.61 -25.21
N GLY A 398 -1.65 26.37 -24.70
CA GLY A 398 -1.82 27.80 -24.42
C GLY A 398 -2.12 28.59 -25.68
N ALA A 399 -1.39 28.34 -26.78
CA ALA A 399 -1.65 29.00 -28.06
C ALA A 399 -3.01 28.60 -28.66
N MET A 400 -3.39 27.31 -28.60
CA MET A 400 -4.71 26.81 -29.02
C MET A 400 -5.84 27.45 -28.24
N PHE A 401 -5.69 27.54 -26.91
CA PHE A 401 -6.69 28.17 -26.05
C PHE A 401 -6.86 29.65 -26.40
N ALA A 402 -5.75 30.40 -26.48
CA ALA A 402 -5.78 31.82 -26.83
C ALA A 402 -6.41 32.06 -28.23
N HIS A 403 -6.00 31.24 -29.22
CA HIS A 403 -6.57 31.28 -30.56
C HIS A 403 -8.10 31.07 -30.52
N ASN A 404 -8.56 30.00 -29.88
CA ASN A 404 -9.98 29.68 -29.82
C ASN A 404 -10.80 30.73 -29.05
N ALA A 405 -10.27 31.27 -27.94
CA ALA A 405 -10.94 32.32 -27.17
C ALA A 405 -11.15 33.61 -27.98
N ILE A 406 -10.13 34.02 -28.78
CA ILE A 406 -10.23 35.18 -29.64
C ILE A 406 -11.29 34.97 -30.74
N ILE A 407 -11.27 33.82 -31.41
CA ILE A 407 -12.24 33.47 -32.45
C ILE A 407 -13.65 33.38 -31.87
N TRP A 408 -13.82 32.68 -30.77
CA TRP A 408 -15.12 32.51 -30.12
C TRP A 408 -15.78 33.86 -29.77
N ARG A 409 -14.98 34.76 -29.17
CA ARG A 409 -15.47 36.12 -28.84
C ARG A 409 -16.00 36.82 -30.08
N ARG A 410 -15.30 36.78 -31.21
CA ARG A 410 -15.70 37.47 -32.42
C ARG A 410 -16.94 36.82 -33.09
N LYS A 411 -16.91 35.54 -33.26
CA LYS A 411 -18.00 34.76 -33.88
C LYS A 411 -19.30 34.78 -33.07
N ALA A 412 -19.21 34.76 -31.76
CA ALA A 412 -20.38 34.89 -30.90
C ALA A 412 -21.15 36.20 -31.11
N VAL A 413 -20.45 37.28 -31.48
CA VAL A 413 -21.06 38.60 -31.81
C VAL A 413 -21.71 38.57 -33.20
N GLU A 414 -21.12 37.85 -34.17
CA GLU A 414 -21.56 37.84 -35.58
C GLU A 414 -22.76 36.91 -35.86
N ARG A 415 -22.87 35.76 -35.12
CA ARG A 415 -23.85 34.72 -35.39
C ARG A 415 -25.33 35.06 -35.31
N ARG A 416 -25.68 36.17 -34.68
CA ARG A 416 -27.11 36.60 -34.58
C ARG A 416 -27.80 36.82 -35.93
N ARG A 417 -27.17 36.51 -37.08
CA ARG A 417 -27.54 36.99 -38.41
C ARG A 417 -27.86 35.99 -39.54
N MET A 418 -27.54 34.59 -39.51
CA MET A 418 -27.65 33.75 -40.75
C MET A 418 -28.10 32.26 -40.60
N LEU A 419 -28.75 31.65 -41.65
CA LEU A 419 -29.05 30.20 -41.86
C LEU A 419 -29.49 29.79 -43.31
N ASN A 420 -29.06 28.57 -43.84
CA ASN A 420 -29.43 27.66 -44.98
C ASN A 420 -28.79 27.81 -46.35
N PRO A 421 -28.65 26.81 -47.30
CA PRO A 421 -28.84 25.34 -47.47
C PRO A 421 -27.55 24.48 -47.36
N PHE A 422 -27.50 23.11 -47.70
CA PHE A 422 -26.38 22.17 -47.40
C PHE A 422 -25.62 21.65 -48.63
N MET A 423 -24.28 21.41 -48.48
CA MET A 423 -23.41 20.72 -49.44
C MET A 423 -22.64 19.55 -48.81
N VAL A 424 -22.05 18.66 -49.62
CA VAL A 424 -21.28 17.50 -49.17
C VAL A 424 -19.86 17.90 -48.79
N ARG A 425 -19.49 17.77 -47.50
CA ARG A 425 -18.15 18.10 -46.97
C ARG A 425 -17.26 16.85 -46.82
N MET A 426 -17.86 15.70 -46.45
CA MET A 426 -17.12 14.44 -46.24
C MET A 426 -17.79 13.30 -47.02
N THR A 427 -17.00 12.54 -47.78
CA THR A 427 -17.46 11.33 -48.43
C THR A 427 -17.73 10.21 -47.44
N THR A 428 -18.51 9.19 -47.82
CA THR A 428 -18.80 8.04 -46.97
C THR A 428 -17.52 7.32 -46.50
N ASN A 429 -16.53 7.19 -47.38
CA ASN A 429 -15.22 6.61 -47.02
C ASN A 429 -14.50 7.43 -45.93
N GLN A 430 -14.43 8.75 -46.09
CA GLN A 430 -13.81 9.63 -45.08
C GLN A 430 -14.52 9.58 -43.74
N ARG A 431 -15.84 9.48 -43.72
CA ARG A 431 -16.64 9.32 -42.47
C ARG A 431 -16.31 8.02 -41.75
N TRP A 432 -16.21 6.89 -42.47
CA TRP A 432 -15.79 5.63 -41.85
C TRP A 432 -14.38 5.66 -41.30
N GLN A 433 -13.43 6.25 -42.03
CA GLN A 433 -12.08 6.45 -41.50
C GLN A 433 -12.08 7.29 -40.21
N HIS A 434 -12.84 8.38 -40.22
CA HIS A 434 -12.99 9.24 -39.06
C HIS A 434 -13.65 8.52 -37.86
N LEU A 435 -14.68 7.71 -38.10
CA LEU A 435 -15.36 6.95 -37.04
C LEU A 435 -14.44 5.90 -36.39
N ILE A 436 -13.65 5.18 -37.20
CA ILE A 436 -12.66 4.20 -36.70
C ILE A 436 -11.57 4.92 -35.90
N LEU A 437 -11.07 6.04 -36.43
CA LEU A 437 -10.10 6.87 -35.72
C LEU A 437 -10.65 7.37 -34.36
N LEU A 438 -11.85 7.96 -34.37
CA LEU A 438 -12.53 8.48 -33.19
C LEU A 438 -12.70 7.40 -32.10
N THR A 439 -13.26 6.25 -32.49
CA THR A 439 -13.58 5.18 -31.52
C THR A 439 -12.30 4.57 -30.96
N SER A 440 -11.30 4.28 -31.80
CA SER A 440 -10.03 3.73 -31.35
C SER A 440 -9.25 4.72 -30.47
N PHE A 441 -9.26 6.01 -30.81
CA PHE A 441 -8.62 7.06 -30.01
C PHE A 441 -9.26 7.18 -28.60
N ILE A 442 -10.59 7.23 -28.50
CA ILE A 442 -11.30 7.29 -27.22
C ILE A 442 -10.96 6.07 -26.34
N VAL A 443 -10.97 4.86 -26.94
CA VAL A 443 -10.60 3.64 -26.22
C VAL A 443 -9.15 3.69 -25.73
N LEU A 444 -8.22 4.19 -26.56
CA LEU A 444 -6.80 4.35 -26.19
C LEU A 444 -6.60 5.35 -25.06
N VAL A 445 -7.29 6.49 -25.10
CA VAL A 445 -7.24 7.49 -24.02
C VAL A 445 -7.73 6.88 -22.71
N ILE A 446 -8.93 6.29 -22.72
CA ILE A 446 -9.53 5.69 -21.53
C ILE A 446 -8.62 4.60 -20.94
N THR A 447 -8.21 3.64 -21.76
CA THR A 447 -7.39 2.52 -21.30
C THR A 447 -5.98 2.93 -20.94
N GLY A 448 -5.38 3.88 -21.66
CA GLY A 448 -4.03 4.39 -21.41
C GLY A 448 -3.95 5.12 -20.07
N PHE A 449 -4.85 6.06 -19.80
CA PHE A 449 -4.90 6.74 -18.50
C PHE A 449 -5.27 5.80 -17.35
N ALA A 450 -6.17 4.82 -17.58
CA ALA A 450 -6.48 3.81 -16.57
C ALA A 450 -5.32 2.84 -16.30
N LEU A 451 -4.40 2.64 -17.25
CA LEU A 451 -3.15 1.89 -17.05
C LEU A 451 -2.11 2.72 -16.27
N LYS A 452 -2.03 4.01 -16.55
CA LYS A 452 -1.06 4.91 -15.87
C LYS A 452 -1.49 5.28 -14.46
N PHE A 453 -2.80 5.42 -14.22
CA PHE A 453 -3.37 5.87 -12.95
C PHE A 453 -4.41 4.86 -12.41
N PRO A 454 -3.97 3.65 -12.00
CA PRO A 454 -4.87 2.55 -11.67
C PRO A 454 -5.74 2.79 -10.43
N ASP A 455 -5.29 3.64 -9.50
CA ASP A 455 -5.97 3.93 -8.23
C ASP A 455 -6.98 5.08 -8.32
N THR A 456 -7.18 5.65 -9.51
CA THR A 456 -8.16 6.72 -9.70
C THR A 456 -9.59 6.18 -9.81
N TRP A 457 -10.58 7.00 -9.40
CA TRP A 457 -11.99 6.68 -9.58
C TRP A 457 -12.32 6.30 -11.04
N PHE A 458 -11.69 6.96 -11.98
CA PHE A 458 -11.82 6.74 -13.41
C PHE A 458 -11.43 5.29 -13.79
N ALA A 459 -10.30 4.80 -13.29
CA ALA A 459 -9.86 3.43 -13.55
C ALA A 459 -10.80 2.39 -12.91
N HIS A 460 -11.42 2.72 -11.77
CA HIS A 460 -12.36 1.85 -11.08
C HIS A 460 -13.74 1.79 -11.77
N VAL A 461 -14.22 2.90 -12.35
CA VAL A 461 -15.48 2.94 -13.10
C VAL A 461 -15.49 1.97 -14.27
N PHE A 462 -14.38 1.81 -14.97
CA PHE A 462 -14.25 0.86 -16.06
C PHE A 462 -13.99 -0.60 -15.63
N GLY A 463 -13.83 -0.87 -14.31
CA GLY A 463 -13.94 -2.18 -13.64
C GLY A 463 -13.07 -3.34 -14.16
N MET A 464 -12.24 -3.12 -15.16
CA MET A 464 -11.43 -4.15 -15.80
C MET A 464 -10.06 -4.27 -15.13
N GLY A 465 -9.64 -5.50 -14.82
CA GLY A 465 -8.28 -5.76 -14.35
C GLY A 465 -7.20 -5.32 -15.37
N GLU A 466 -5.99 -5.07 -14.89
CA GLU A 466 -4.84 -4.62 -15.70
C GLU A 466 -4.64 -5.41 -17.00
N ARG A 467 -4.78 -6.73 -16.92
CA ARG A 467 -4.63 -7.62 -18.08
C ARG A 467 -5.59 -7.26 -19.21
N TRP A 468 -6.85 -7.05 -18.89
CA TRP A 468 -7.88 -6.71 -19.91
C TRP A 468 -7.70 -5.29 -20.44
N ARG A 469 -7.38 -4.32 -19.57
CA ARG A 469 -7.03 -2.95 -19.99
C ARG A 469 -5.86 -2.95 -20.97
N GLY A 470 -4.81 -3.71 -20.68
CA GLY A 470 -3.65 -3.86 -21.55
C GLY A 470 -3.97 -4.53 -22.89
N ILE A 471 -4.83 -5.56 -22.92
CA ILE A 471 -5.26 -6.21 -24.17
C ILE A 471 -6.07 -5.24 -25.02
N ILE A 472 -7.09 -4.59 -24.44
CA ILE A 472 -7.96 -3.65 -25.15
C ILE A 472 -7.14 -2.47 -25.69
N HIS A 473 -6.20 -1.93 -24.90
CA HIS A 473 -5.30 -0.86 -25.35
C HIS A 473 -4.50 -1.28 -26.60
N ARG A 474 -3.90 -2.47 -26.59
CA ARG A 474 -3.12 -2.98 -27.73
C ARG A 474 -4.01 -3.23 -28.96
N VAL A 475 -5.18 -3.82 -28.76
CA VAL A 475 -6.13 -4.04 -29.87
C VAL A 475 -6.57 -2.72 -30.49
N ALA A 476 -6.95 -1.73 -29.69
CA ALA A 476 -7.29 -0.39 -30.14
C ALA A 476 -6.11 0.29 -30.87
N GLY A 477 -4.87 0.11 -30.36
CA GLY A 477 -3.66 0.59 -31.01
C GLY A 477 -3.45 -0.03 -32.38
N VAL A 478 -3.62 -1.33 -32.53
CA VAL A 478 -3.55 -2.03 -33.84
C VAL A 478 -4.64 -1.52 -34.78
N VAL A 479 -5.86 -1.32 -34.31
CA VAL A 479 -6.96 -0.79 -35.13
C VAL A 479 -6.61 0.63 -35.61
N LEU A 480 -6.14 1.50 -34.73
CA LEU A 480 -5.73 2.87 -35.08
C LEU A 480 -4.61 2.88 -36.13
N MET A 481 -3.55 2.07 -35.93
CA MET A 481 -2.44 1.99 -36.87
C MET A 481 -2.89 1.43 -38.22
N SER A 482 -3.76 0.43 -38.24
CA SER A 482 -4.34 -0.14 -39.47
C SER A 482 -5.15 0.90 -40.23
N ALA A 483 -5.95 1.72 -39.51
CA ALA A 483 -6.68 2.84 -40.09
C ALA A 483 -5.71 3.89 -40.69
N GLY A 484 -4.63 4.19 -40.00
CA GLY A 484 -3.58 5.08 -40.51
C GLY A 484 -2.92 4.57 -41.79
N VAL A 485 -2.54 3.29 -41.84
CA VAL A 485 -2.01 2.64 -43.04
C VAL A 485 -3.03 2.68 -44.17
N TYR A 486 -4.28 2.35 -43.90
CA TYR A 486 -5.36 2.46 -44.88
C TYR A 486 -5.52 3.90 -45.42
N HIS A 487 -5.44 4.90 -44.53
CA HIS A 487 -5.52 6.30 -44.91
C HIS A 487 -4.40 6.70 -45.85
N VAL A 488 -3.13 6.32 -45.58
CA VAL A 488 -2.00 6.54 -46.47
C VAL A 488 -2.22 5.90 -47.83
N PHE A 489 -2.72 4.63 -47.85
CA PHE A 489 -3.06 3.96 -49.11
C PHE A 489 -4.18 4.68 -49.86
N TYR A 490 -5.23 5.14 -49.16
CA TYR A 490 -6.31 5.93 -49.76
C TYR A 490 -5.80 7.22 -50.41
N LEU A 491 -4.91 7.95 -49.72
CA LEU A 491 -4.30 9.17 -50.22
C LEU A 491 -3.47 8.91 -51.51
N ALA A 492 -2.81 7.77 -51.60
CA ALA A 492 -1.96 7.42 -52.75
C ALA A 492 -2.75 6.85 -53.92
N ALA A 493 -3.70 5.95 -53.68
CA ALA A 493 -4.38 5.17 -54.71
C ALA A 493 -5.66 5.81 -55.25
N ALA A 494 -6.49 6.41 -54.39
CA ALA A 494 -7.78 6.96 -54.81
C ALA A 494 -7.65 8.35 -55.44
N ARG A 495 -8.43 8.66 -56.45
CA ARG A 495 -8.44 10.02 -57.07
C ARG A 495 -8.80 11.10 -56.07
N GLU A 496 -9.87 10.85 -55.30
CA GLU A 496 -10.31 11.75 -54.22
C GLU A 496 -9.24 11.88 -53.13
N GLY A 497 -8.57 10.78 -52.75
CA GLY A 497 -7.50 10.76 -51.77
C GLY A 497 -6.31 11.65 -52.22
N ARG A 498 -5.88 11.55 -53.48
CA ARG A 498 -4.80 12.40 -54.04
C ARG A 498 -5.18 13.88 -54.10
N ARG A 499 -6.46 14.20 -54.38
CA ARG A 499 -6.96 15.59 -54.28
C ARG A 499 -6.92 16.05 -52.83
N LEU A 500 -7.46 15.26 -51.91
CA LEU A 500 -7.46 15.52 -50.46
C LEU A 500 -6.02 15.78 -49.94
N PHE A 501 -5.06 14.94 -50.33
CA PHE A 501 -3.66 15.12 -49.92
C PHE A 501 -3.08 16.46 -50.40
N ARG A 502 -3.31 16.83 -51.67
CA ARG A 502 -2.85 18.11 -52.24
C ARG A 502 -3.46 19.32 -51.53
N ASP A 503 -4.74 19.22 -51.15
CA ASP A 503 -5.48 20.29 -50.49
C ASP A 503 -5.01 20.46 -49.03
N LEU A 504 -4.58 19.38 -48.38
CA LEU A 504 -4.07 19.35 -47.02
C LEU A 504 -2.57 19.68 -46.87
N LEU A 505 -1.81 19.74 -48.00
CA LEU A 505 -0.41 20.11 -47.90
C LEU A 505 -0.24 21.54 -47.35
N PRO A 506 0.64 21.73 -46.33
CA PRO A 506 0.94 23.05 -45.81
C PRO A 506 1.57 23.95 -46.90
N LYS A 507 1.13 25.17 -46.95
CA LYS A 507 1.65 26.19 -47.87
C LYS A 507 2.19 27.36 -47.04
N PRO A 508 3.22 28.12 -47.51
CA PRO A 508 3.70 29.30 -46.78
C PRO A 508 2.58 30.32 -46.50
N LYS A 509 1.55 30.40 -47.38
CA LYS A 509 0.38 31.23 -47.20
C LYS A 509 -0.38 30.90 -45.90
N ASP A 510 -0.43 29.61 -45.49
CA ASP A 510 -1.18 29.20 -44.29
C ASP A 510 -0.64 29.88 -42.99
N GLY A 511 0.66 30.14 -42.92
CA GLY A 511 1.27 30.88 -41.83
C GLY A 511 0.87 32.36 -41.80
N PHE A 512 0.84 32.99 -42.98
CA PHE A 512 0.34 34.39 -43.11
C PHE A 512 -1.16 34.46 -42.81
N ASP A 513 -1.94 33.49 -43.29
CA ASP A 513 -3.37 33.43 -43.06
C ASP A 513 -3.68 33.28 -41.57
N ALA A 514 -2.89 32.48 -40.84
CA ALA A 514 -3.00 32.38 -39.37
C ALA A 514 -2.80 33.73 -38.66
N CYS A 515 -1.72 34.42 -39.00
CA CYS A 515 -1.43 35.74 -38.45
C CYS A 515 -2.54 36.77 -38.80
N TYR A 516 -2.95 36.80 -40.07
CA TYR A 516 -3.98 37.73 -40.52
C TYR A 516 -5.35 37.44 -39.89
N THR A 517 -5.70 36.18 -39.67
CA THR A 517 -6.90 35.79 -38.98
C THR A 517 -6.88 36.26 -37.53
N MET A 518 -5.77 36.16 -36.82
CA MET A 518 -5.62 36.69 -35.47
C MET A 518 -5.76 38.20 -35.42
N LEU A 519 -5.13 38.93 -36.35
CA LEU A 519 -5.25 40.39 -36.47
C LEU A 519 -6.70 40.79 -36.74
N TYR A 520 -7.44 40.05 -37.56
CA TYR A 520 -8.85 40.29 -37.83
C TYR A 520 -9.69 40.10 -36.57
N TYR A 521 -9.54 38.99 -35.86
CA TYR A 521 -10.32 38.73 -34.62
C TYR A 521 -9.95 39.65 -33.45
N LEU A 522 -8.74 40.20 -33.44
CA LEU A 522 -8.33 41.24 -32.51
C LEU A 522 -8.86 42.63 -32.88
N GLY A 523 -9.46 42.77 -34.08
CA GLY A 523 -9.97 44.05 -34.58
C GLY A 523 -8.90 44.97 -35.16
N LEU A 524 -7.68 44.47 -35.40
CA LEU A 524 -6.56 45.19 -35.97
C LEU A 524 -6.53 45.13 -37.52
N ARG A 525 -7.42 44.33 -38.11
CA ARG A 525 -7.60 44.23 -39.56
C ARG A 525 -9.10 44.17 -39.88
N SER A 526 -9.52 44.81 -40.97
CA SER A 526 -10.94 44.91 -41.37
C SER A 526 -11.43 43.68 -42.15
N GLU A 527 -10.53 42.98 -42.86
CA GLU A 527 -10.86 41.87 -43.74
C GLU A 527 -10.30 40.54 -43.21
N LYS A 528 -11.16 39.48 -43.20
CA LYS A 528 -10.77 38.11 -42.90
C LYS A 528 -10.10 37.50 -44.17
N PRO A 529 -8.99 36.74 -44.04
CA PRO A 529 -8.44 36.00 -45.15
C PRO A 529 -9.44 35.00 -45.73
N LYS A 530 -9.45 34.88 -47.08
CA LYS A 530 -10.24 33.87 -47.78
C LYS A 530 -9.46 32.56 -47.83
N PHE A 531 -10.13 31.45 -47.51
CA PHE A 531 -9.56 30.10 -47.48
C PHE A 531 -10.09 29.24 -48.63
N GLY A 532 -9.24 28.28 -49.09
CA GLY A 532 -9.65 27.20 -49.96
C GLY A 532 -10.40 26.11 -49.20
N ARG A 533 -10.42 24.90 -49.79
CA ARG A 533 -11.12 23.75 -49.20
C ARG A 533 -10.77 23.46 -47.74
N PHE A 534 -9.55 23.72 -47.31
CA PHE A 534 -9.09 23.61 -45.92
C PHE A 534 -8.37 24.90 -45.51
N ASN A 535 -8.70 25.38 -44.32
CA ASN A 535 -8.02 26.49 -43.70
C ASN A 535 -6.73 26.06 -42.97
N TYR A 536 -5.94 27.02 -42.49
CA TYR A 536 -4.68 26.75 -41.80
C TYR A 536 -4.86 25.90 -40.54
N ALA A 537 -5.98 26.08 -39.80
CA ALA A 537 -6.25 25.37 -38.55
C ALA A 537 -6.56 23.88 -38.80
N GLU A 538 -7.41 23.58 -39.79
CA GLU A 538 -7.73 22.22 -40.24
C GLU A 538 -6.48 21.47 -40.73
N LYS A 539 -5.61 22.15 -41.46
CA LYS A 539 -4.33 21.57 -41.91
C LYS A 539 -3.38 21.29 -40.75
N ALA A 540 -3.25 22.24 -39.80
CA ALA A 540 -2.40 22.07 -38.62
C ALA A 540 -2.88 20.87 -37.77
N GLU A 541 -4.17 20.73 -37.54
CA GLU A 541 -4.78 19.62 -36.85
C GLU A 541 -4.54 18.27 -37.52
N TYR A 542 -4.72 18.23 -38.84
CA TYR A 542 -4.48 17.02 -39.62
C TYR A 542 -3.02 16.56 -39.52
N TRP A 543 -2.05 17.45 -39.67
CA TRP A 543 -0.63 17.11 -39.62
C TRP A 543 -0.16 16.80 -38.19
N ALA A 544 -0.73 17.43 -37.17
CA ALA A 544 -0.50 17.07 -35.77
C ALA A 544 -0.98 15.65 -35.50
N LEU A 545 -2.17 15.26 -36.01
CA LEU A 545 -2.72 13.91 -35.90
C LEU A 545 -1.81 12.88 -36.61
N VAL A 546 -1.34 13.16 -37.84
CA VAL A 546 -0.44 12.27 -38.58
C VAL A 546 0.87 12.06 -37.81
N TRP A 547 1.48 13.14 -37.31
CA TRP A 547 2.70 13.09 -36.52
C TRP A 547 2.47 12.29 -35.20
N GLY A 548 1.48 12.65 -34.42
CA GLY A 548 1.17 12.02 -33.15
C GLY A 548 0.86 10.52 -33.31
N THR A 549 0.09 10.14 -34.35
CA THR A 549 -0.22 8.73 -34.65
C THR A 549 1.05 7.94 -34.98
N ALA A 550 1.94 8.48 -35.79
CA ALA A 550 3.20 7.83 -36.14
C ALA A 550 4.08 7.64 -34.90
N LEU A 551 4.21 8.68 -34.08
CA LEU A 551 5.02 8.66 -32.86
C LEU A 551 4.48 7.70 -31.80
N MET A 552 3.16 7.74 -31.57
CA MET A 552 2.46 6.81 -30.65
C MET A 552 2.53 5.36 -31.14
N GLY A 553 2.46 5.14 -32.44
CA GLY A 553 2.61 3.83 -33.04
C GLY A 553 4.01 3.24 -32.80
N VAL A 554 5.07 4.01 -33.12
CA VAL A 554 6.45 3.59 -32.92
C VAL A 554 6.73 3.32 -31.45
N THR A 555 6.41 4.26 -30.56
CA THR A 555 6.63 4.10 -29.11
C THR A 555 5.79 2.98 -28.53
N GLY A 556 4.55 2.81 -28.97
CA GLY A 556 3.67 1.73 -28.57
C GLY A 556 4.21 0.34 -28.93
N VAL A 557 4.76 0.17 -30.15
CA VAL A 557 5.44 -1.07 -30.58
C VAL A 557 6.70 -1.31 -29.74
N MET A 558 7.51 -0.28 -29.47
CA MET A 558 8.68 -0.41 -28.60
C MET A 558 8.29 -0.89 -27.19
N LEU A 559 7.23 -0.34 -26.62
CA LEU A 559 6.73 -0.74 -25.30
C LEU A 559 6.10 -2.13 -25.31
N TRP A 560 5.50 -2.55 -26.40
CA TRP A 560 5.00 -3.92 -26.57
C TRP A 560 6.14 -4.93 -26.68
N ALA A 561 7.17 -4.61 -27.46
CA ALA A 561 8.34 -5.47 -27.70
C ALA A 561 9.55 -5.09 -26.80
N LYS A 562 9.32 -4.60 -25.59
CA LYS A 562 10.34 -4.01 -24.69
C LYS A 562 11.55 -4.90 -24.43
N VAL A 563 11.37 -6.24 -24.37
CA VAL A 563 12.48 -7.19 -24.16
C VAL A 563 13.38 -7.20 -25.41
N TRP A 564 12.78 -7.27 -26.59
CA TRP A 564 13.54 -7.22 -27.86
C TRP A 564 14.28 -5.87 -28.01
N VAL A 565 13.62 -4.75 -27.72
CA VAL A 565 14.21 -3.41 -27.75
C VAL A 565 15.38 -3.33 -26.77
N GLY A 566 15.22 -3.79 -25.51
CA GLY A 566 16.27 -3.76 -24.48
C GLY A 566 17.44 -4.69 -24.76
N ASN A 567 17.25 -5.75 -25.54
CA ASN A 567 18.33 -6.63 -25.99
C ASN A 567 19.08 -6.08 -27.21
N THR A 568 18.43 -5.26 -28.02
CA THR A 568 18.99 -4.73 -29.28
C THR A 568 19.56 -3.34 -29.10
N LEU A 569 18.86 -2.47 -28.36
CA LEU A 569 19.23 -1.10 -28.04
C LEU A 569 19.60 -0.97 -26.56
N ALA A 570 20.18 0.16 -26.16
CA ALA A 570 20.36 0.46 -24.75
C ALA A 570 18.99 0.58 -24.06
N ARG A 571 18.88 0.09 -22.83
CA ARG A 571 17.62 0.04 -22.08
C ARG A 571 16.91 1.39 -21.97
N TRP A 572 17.65 2.49 -21.84
CA TRP A 572 17.09 3.84 -21.72
C TRP A 572 16.21 4.26 -22.93
N TRP A 573 16.31 3.56 -24.08
CA TRP A 573 15.35 3.74 -25.17
C TRP A 573 13.92 3.35 -24.79
N VAL A 574 13.76 2.33 -23.95
CA VAL A 574 12.42 1.94 -23.43
C VAL A 574 11.89 3.02 -22.49
N ASP A 575 12.76 3.63 -21.69
CA ASP A 575 12.38 4.72 -20.77
C ASP A 575 12.00 5.98 -21.56
N ILE A 576 12.74 6.31 -22.61
CA ILE A 576 12.35 7.39 -23.55
C ILE A 576 11.01 7.08 -24.21
N ALA A 577 10.84 5.86 -24.74
CA ALA A 577 9.58 5.48 -25.38
C ALA A 577 8.40 5.59 -24.41
N THR A 578 8.61 5.23 -23.14
CA THR A 578 7.58 5.39 -22.08
C THR A 578 7.25 6.87 -21.85
N ALA A 579 8.27 7.73 -21.74
CA ALA A 579 8.07 9.16 -21.52
C ALA A 579 7.36 9.80 -22.72
N VAL A 580 7.85 9.54 -23.93
CA VAL A 580 7.25 10.07 -25.18
C VAL A 580 5.81 9.60 -25.31
N HIS A 581 5.55 8.31 -25.14
CA HIS A 581 4.19 7.74 -25.24
C HIS A 581 3.21 8.38 -24.27
N PHE A 582 3.62 8.59 -23.03
CA PHE A 582 2.78 9.20 -22.00
C PHE A 582 2.52 10.70 -22.27
N TYR A 583 3.57 11.48 -22.51
CA TYR A 583 3.41 12.93 -22.72
C TYR A 583 2.71 13.24 -24.05
N GLU A 584 2.97 12.46 -25.11
CA GLU A 584 2.23 12.59 -26.35
C GLU A 584 0.75 12.23 -26.18
N ALA A 585 0.41 11.21 -25.39
CA ALA A 585 -0.99 10.89 -25.08
C ALA A 585 -1.69 12.06 -24.35
N ILE A 586 -1.01 12.76 -23.44
CA ILE A 586 -1.54 13.97 -22.79
C ILE A 586 -1.72 15.08 -23.83
N LEU A 587 -0.70 15.35 -24.64
CA LEU A 587 -0.75 16.40 -25.65
C LEU A 587 -1.89 16.17 -26.65
N ALA A 588 -1.97 14.96 -27.21
CA ALA A 588 -3.04 14.60 -28.15
C ALA A 588 -4.43 14.71 -27.53
N THR A 589 -4.60 14.23 -26.29
CA THR A 589 -5.89 14.32 -25.58
C THR A 589 -6.30 15.77 -25.35
N LEU A 590 -5.39 16.62 -24.88
CA LEU A 590 -5.66 18.04 -24.65
C LEU A 590 -5.89 18.80 -25.96
N ALA A 591 -5.16 18.49 -27.01
CA ALA A 591 -5.37 19.07 -28.33
C ALA A 591 -6.79 18.76 -28.87
N ILE A 592 -7.24 17.50 -28.75
CA ILE A 592 -8.61 17.13 -29.13
C ILE A 592 -9.64 17.84 -28.27
N LEU A 593 -9.47 17.89 -26.95
CA LEU A 593 -10.44 18.53 -26.05
C LEU A 593 -10.51 20.05 -26.23
N VAL A 594 -9.37 20.72 -26.42
CA VAL A 594 -9.32 22.21 -26.46
C VAL A 594 -9.54 22.73 -27.87
N TRP A 595 -9.01 22.06 -28.87
CA TRP A 595 -9.04 22.53 -30.24
C TRP A 595 -10.14 21.88 -31.07
N HIS A 596 -10.10 20.56 -31.22
CA HIS A 596 -11.06 19.82 -32.05
C HIS A 596 -12.50 19.93 -31.51
N PHE A 597 -12.72 19.74 -30.20
CA PHE A 597 -14.05 19.88 -29.63
C PHE A 597 -14.58 21.31 -29.71
N TYR A 598 -13.67 22.33 -29.65
CA TYR A 598 -14.12 23.70 -29.93
C TYR A 598 -14.71 23.81 -31.32
N GLN A 599 -13.98 23.34 -32.35
CA GLN A 599 -14.42 23.41 -33.76
C GLN A 599 -15.68 22.60 -34.04
N VAL A 600 -15.90 21.52 -33.30
CA VAL A 600 -17.04 20.61 -33.54
C VAL A 600 -18.27 21.01 -32.75
N PHE A 601 -18.13 21.48 -31.49
CA PHE A 601 -19.26 21.69 -30.57
C PHE A 601 -19.39 23.11 -30.04
N LEU A 602 -18.31 23.83 -29.86
CA LEU A 602 -18.32 25.12 -29.12
C LEU A 602 -18.21 26.33 -30.02
N ASP A 603 -17.84 26.16 -31.30
CA ASP A 603 -17.81 27.26 -32.24
C ASP A 603 -19.22 27.77 -32.49
N PRO A 604 -19.48 29.08 -32.27
CA PRO A 604 -20.81 29.66 -32.48
C PRO A 604 -21.40 29.44 -33.89
N ASP A 605 -20.59 29.25 -34.90
CA ASP A 605 -21.07 29.03 -36.28
C ASP A 605 -21.62 27.63 -36.50
N VAL A 606 -21.24 26.64 -35.68
CA VAL A 606 -21.62 25.23 -35.84
C VAL A 606 -22.51 24.72 -34.70
N TYR A 607 -22.70 25.51 -33.65
CA TYR A 607 -23.49 25.10 -32.49
C TYR A 607 -24.92 24.62 -32.87
N PRO A 608 -25.45 23.52 -32.34
CA PRO A 608 -24.91 22.72 -31.23
C PRO A 608 -23.82 21.74 -31.65
N MET A 609 -23.61 21.43 -32.91
CA MET A 609 -22.59 20.52 -33.39
C MET A 609 -22.37 20.67 -34.90
N ASN A 610 -21.13 20.48 -35.38
CA ASN A 610 -20.84 20.28 -36.79
C ASN A 610 -21.22 18.83 -37.18
N TRP A 611 -22.22 18.67 -38.00
CA TRP A 611 -22.75 17.37 -38.40
C TRP A 611 -21.99 16.69 -39.56
N ALA A 612 -21.01 17.37 -40.15
CA ALA A 612 -20.29 16.84 -41.32
C ALA A 612 -19.60 15.48 -41.07
N TRP A 613 -19.14 15.20 -39.84
CA TRP A 613 -18.57 13.90 -39.48
C TRP A 613 -19.60 12.77 -39.43
N TRP A 614 -20.88 13.10 -39.20
CA TRP A 614 -22.01 12.13 -39.10
C TRP A 614 -22.72 11.91 -40.42
N ASP A 615 -23.26 12.96 -41.04
CA ASP A 615 -24.04 12.88 -42.26
C ASP A 615 -23.27 13.29 -43.53
N GLY A 616 -22.07 13.83 -43.36
CA GLY A 616 -21.21 14.29 -44.47
C GLY A 616 -21.53 15.68 -44.98
N LYS A 617 -22.50 16.39 -44.40
CA LYS A 617 -23.06 17.63 -44.98
C LYS A 617 -22.70 18.87 -44.14
N MET A 618 -22.61 20.00 -44.80
CA MET A 618 -22.38 21.31 -44.22
C MET A 618 -23.32 22.35 -44.87
N PRO A 619 -23.83 23.36 -44.13
CA PRO A 619 -24.60 24.45 -44.71
C PRO A 619 -23.82 25.19 -45.77
N VAL A 620 -24.42 25.52 -46.93
CA VAL A 620 -23.75 26.17 -48.05
C VAL A 620 -23.24 27.58 -47.69
N GLU A 621 -24.04 28.35 -46.93
CA GLU A 621 -23.60 29.68 -46.47
C GLU A 621 -22.40 29.62 -45.51
N GLN A 622 -22.38 28.65 -44.61
CA GLN A 622 -21.26 28.38 -43.73
C GLN A 622 -20.03 28.01 -44.56
N TYR A 623 -20.20 27.13 -45.57
CA TYR A 623 -19.09 26.72 -46.42
C TYR A 623 -18.53 27.90 -47.23
N ARG A 624 -19.39 28.73 -47.85
CA ARG A 624 -18.96 29.93 -48.53
C ARG A 624 -18.25 30.95 -47.66
N HIS A 625 -18.69 31.07 -46.41
CA HIS A 625 -18.07 31.94 -45.45
C HIS A 625 -16.70 31.44 -44.99
N GLU A 626 -16.57 30.14 -44.77
CA GLU A 626 -15.34 29.53 -44.25
C GLU A 626 -14.33 29.19 -45.38
N HIS A 627 -14.81 28.80 -46.58
CA HIS A 627 -14.03 28.29 -47.71
C HIS A 627 -14.30 29.07 -49.00
N ALA A 628 -14.30 30.41 -48.92
CA ALA A 628 -14.72 31.28 -50.02
C ALA A 628 -14.05 31.02 -51.34
N LEU A 629 -12.71 30.73 -51.36
CA LEU A 629 -11.99 30.48 -52.61
C LEU A 629 -12.37 29.14 -53.26
N ASP A 630 -12.74 28.11 -52.49
CA ASP A 630 -13.19 26.84 -53.03
C ASP A 630 -14.63 26.93 -53.51
N ALA A 631 -15.47 27.70 -52.82
CA ALA A 631 -16.87 27.98 -53.24
C ALA A 631 -16.92 28.80 -54.53
N GLU A 632 -16.10 29.85 -54.67
CA GLU A 632 -15.96 30.64 -55.89
C GLU A 632 -15.56 29.73 -57.08
N ALA A 633 -14.59 28.83 -56.88
CA ALA A 633 -14.13 27.90 -57.92
C ALA A 633 -15.21 26.85 -58.33
N ILE A 634 -16.09 26.43 -57.41
CA ILE A 634 -17.19 25.55 -57.67
C ILE A 634 -18.27 26.26 -58.47
N ASP A 635 -18.66 27.48 -58.08
CA ASP A 635 -19.68 28.30 -58.75
C ASP A 635 -19.20 28.65 -60.19
N GLU A 636 -17.93 28.94 -60.43
CA GLU A 636 -17.37 29.15 -61.76
C GLU A 636 -17.39 27.89 -62.63
N ALA A 637 -17.10 26.71 -62.05
CA ALA A 637 -17.15 25.44 -62.75
C ALA A 637 -18.59 25.04 -63.14
N GLU A 638 -19.57 25.29 -62.28
CA GLU A 638 -20.99 25.02 -62.58
C GLU A 638 -21.53 26.01 -63.64
N GLY A 639 -21.13 27.28 -63.56
CA GLY A 639 -21.52 28.28 -64.56
C GLY A 639 -20.92 28.03 -65.96
N THR A 640 -19.72 27.47 -66.07
CA THR A 640 -19.12 27.06 -67.34
C THR A 640 -19.81 25.83 -67.94
N ASP A 641 -20.17 24.85 -67.11
CA ASP A 641 -20.96 23.65 -67.52
C ASP A 641 -22.37 23.99 -68.01
N GLU A 642 -23.03 25.01 -67.46
CA GLU A 642 -24.30 25.52 -67.97
C GLU A 642 -24.17 26.33 -69.22
N ALA A 643 -23.05 27.02 -69.40
CA ALA A 643 -22.78 27.76 -70.64
C ALA A 643 -22.42 26.86 -71.84
N GLU A 644 -21.75 25.73 -71.59
CA GLU A 644 -21.44 24.69 -72.60
C GLU A 644 -22.66 23.85 -72.99
N LYS A 645 -23.69 23.78 -72.14
CA LYS A 645 -24.93 23.04 -72.38
C LYS A 645 -26.02 23.88 -73.07
N LYS A 646 -25.80 25.15 -73.30
CA LYS A 646 -26.64 26.06 -74.09
C LYS A 646 -26.03 26.30 -75.46
#